data_4adcf4ab785a1c51d587873ca36796e8
#
_entry.id   4adcf4ab785a1c51d587873ca36796e8
#
_cell.length_a   1.000
_cell.length_b   1.000
_cell.length_c   1.000
_cell.angle_alpha   90.00
_cell.angle_beta   90.00
_cell.angle_gamma   90.00
#
_symmetry.space_group_name_H-M   'P 1'
#
loop_
_entity.id
_entity.type
_entity.pdbx_description
1 polymer ?
#
loop_
_entity_poly.entity_id
_entity_poly.type
_entity_poly.pdbx_seq_one_letter_code
_entity_poly.pdbx_strand_id
1 'polypeptide(L)'
;MEKITKKYPYLRGLPIESYENAEPGILIGANCWKLAVPIKTREGHWLEPIATKCRLGWTLQGGTTNHFDSQLLNIHICDCEKKYEILHEEIKEYFSLEMPQKRELMSPQDCRALQILNSTCEKREGRYEVGLLWKHDDAKLPASYDNALKRFRCMQKKLAKDSNLQRDMHKQIDNLISKGYARRLTADEVNRSSDHEWYLPIFITLNPNKPGKLRLVWDAAAKSDGAALNDFLLCGPDLLNSLVFVLLAFRTGQFAICGDIAEMFHQIRVREMDMHAQRFLWHENCEELHNPHIYVMQALTFGTSCAPCIAHFVRDVNAEQYKRTSPRAVEAIQKHHYVDDFIDSVDTEEEALELALQVKAIHAQAGFNIRNWASNSSAVLRQLPGESVEDQTPKDLSNAEKILDAGEYAYAAICYMRVKNQNEVNTIIVAAKSKVAPLKPVSIPRLELQAAVTGVRLANNVMKALQVPIHARFWRSDSKTVLKWLRMDPRNFKQYVMHRVGEVLEATNATDWNWVPSKLNPADLATKFSRQQSSDIWLHGPKFLSFNQTDWPKCDDLGPVEHTELRHFTFHITKGETTQPLIDADRFSSWRRLYLTMAMVILFVEKLKSKIEKEQIPTGVCGKIIHRAKSALIKEVQQSEYRQEVINLKC
;
A
#
# COMPACT_ATOMS: atom_id res chain seq x y z
N MET A 1 37.99 -18.07 17.11
CA MET A 1 38.05 -19.55 16.87
C MET A 1 38.98 -20.28 17.83
N GLU A 2 40.23 -19.86 18.08
CA GLU A 2 41.19 -20.59 18.94
C GLU A 2 40.66 -20.88 20.36
N LYS A 3 39.96 -19.94 21.00
CA LYS A 3 39.35 -20.15 22.34
C LYS A 3 38.25 -21.22 22.30
N ILE A 4 37.45 -21.27 21.23
CA ILE A 4 36.37 -22.24 21.07
C ILE A 4 36.90 -23.64 20.80
N THR A 5 37.91 -23.78 19.94
CA THR A 5 38.53 -25.07 19.62
C THR A 5 39.37 -25.65 20.78
N LYS A 6 39.87 -24.81 21.69
CA LYS A 6 40.49 -25.26 22.95
C LYS A 6 39.43 -25.81 23.90
N LYS A 7 38.25 -25.18 24.03
CA LYS A 7 37.19 -25.59 24.92
C LYS A 7 36.40 -26.80 24.39
N TYR A 8 36.24 -26.91 23.05
CA TYR A 8 35.46 -27.97 22.41
C TYR A 8 36.35 -28.73 21.40
N PRO A 9 37.03 -29.81 21.82
CA PRO A 9 38.02 -30.56 21.02
C PRO A 9 37.46 -31.11 19.69
N TYR A 10 36.17 -31.46 19.62
CA TYR A 10 35.50 -31.98 18.40
C TYR A 10 35.36 -30.97 17.28
N LEU A 11 35.61 -29.68 17.56
CA LEU A 11 35.60 -28.60 16.57
C LEU A 11 36.98 -28.34 15.95
N ARG A 12 38.02 -29.06 16.38
CA ARG A 12 39.40 -28.88 15.85
C ARG A 12 39.47 -29.34 14.39
N GLY A 13 40.21 -28.58 13.58
CA GLY A 13 40.45 -28.89 12.17
C GLY A 13 39.28 -28.60 11.25
N LEU A 14 38.21 -27.92 11.73
CA LEU A 14 37.17 -27.42 10.87
C LEU A 14 37.58 -26.11 10.18
N PRO A 15 37.38 -25.96 8.87
CA PRO A 15 37.65 -24.74 8.15
C PRO A 15 36.58 -23.68 8.42
N ILE A 16 36.51 -23.19 9.64
CA ILE A 16 35.60 -22.13 10.08
C ILE A 16 36.48 -20.91 10.44
N GLU A 17 36.25 -19.84 9.72
CA GLU A 17 36.94 -18.57 9.94
C GLU A 17 36.16 -17.68 10.92
N SER A 18 36.85 -16.87 11.69
CA SER A 18 36.22 -15.81 12.49
C SER A 18 36.12 -14.55 11.66
N TYR A 19 34.93 -13.93 11.70
CA TYR A 19 34.70 -12.66 11.02
C TYR A 19 34.62 -11.55 12.05
N GLU A 20 35.24 -10.42 11.74
CA GLU A 20 35.08 -9.17 12.48
C GLU A 20 34.46 -8.15 11.52
N ASN A 21 33.35 -7.55 11.91
CA ASN A 21 32.64 -6.52 11.13
C ASN A 21 32.20 -6.95 9.70
N ALA A 22 31.87 -8.22 9.51
CA ALA A 22 31.44 -8.72 8.20
C ALA A 22 29.99 -8.31 7.89
N GLU A 23 29.79 -7.62 6.76
CA GLU A 23 28.45 -7.34 6.25
C GLU A 23 27.92 -8.53 5.44
N PRO A 24 26.65 -8.97 5.66
CA PRO A 24 26.06 -10.02 4.87
C PRO A 24 25.94 -9.60 3.41
N GLY A 25 26.70 -10.25 2.52
CA GLY A 25 26.64 -9.95 1.08
C GLY A 25 25.52 -10.68 0.32
N ILE A 26 24.95 -11.75 0.91
CA ILE A 26 23.92 -12.58 0.26
C ILE A 26 22.90 -13.03 1.30
N LEU A 27 21.62 -12.83 1.01
CA LEU A 27 20.48 -13.41 1.74
C LEU A 27 19.91 -14.57 0.93
N ILE A 28 19.84 -15.77 1.51
CA ILE A 28 19.34 -16.97 0.86
C ILE A 28 17.89 -17.21 1.31
N GLY A 29 16.95 -17.07 0.38
CA GLY A 29 15.54 -17.30 0.64
C GLY A 29 15.18 -18.77 0.83
N ALA A 30 14.01 -19.04 1.40
CA ALA A 30 13.50 -20.39 1.69
C ALA A 30 13.33 -21.28 0.42
N ASN A 31 13.22 -20.69 -0.75
CA ASN A 31 13.21 -21.40 -2.04
C ASN A 31 14.55 -22.07 -2.38
N CYS A 32 15.65 -21.60 -1.77
CA CYS A 32 16.99 -22.14 -1.95
C CYS A 32 17.46 -22.98 -0.73
N TRP A 33 16.52 -23.45 0.11
CA TRP A 33 16.81 -24.21 1.33
C TRP A 33 17.75 -25.38 1.14
N LYS A 34 17.76 -26.04 -0.01
CA LYS A 34 18.69 -27.12 -0.35
C LYS A 34 20.17 -26.76 -0.17
N LEU A 35 20.53 -25.48 -0.22
CA LEU A 35 21.90 -25.00 0.00
C LEU A 35 22.29 -24.99 1.47
N ALA A 36 21.31 -24.79 2.37
CA ALA A 36 21.51 -24.70 3.81
C ALA A 36 21.28 -26.06 4.54
N VAL A 37 20.76 -27.08 3.86
CA VAL A 37 20.53 -28.40 4.48
C VAL A 37 21.84 -28.99 4.99
N PRO A 38 21.91 -29.41 6.27
CA PRO A 38 23.08 -30.07 6.85
C PRO A 38 23.42 -31.37 6.10
N ILE A 39 24.66 -31.48 5.61
CA ILE A 39 25.20 -32.67 4.97
C ILE A 39 26.03 -33.48 5.97
N LYS A 40 26.68 -32.80 6.92
CA LYS A 40 27.50 -33.40 7.95
C LYS A 40 27.43 -32.53 9.20
N THR A 41 27.39 -33.17 10.38
CA THR A 41 27.40 -32.50 11.67
C THR A 41 28.56 -33.01 12.53
N ARG A 42 29.09 -32.11 13.39
CA ARG A 42 29.94 -32.46 14.52
C ARG A 42 29.34 -31.84 15.76
N GLU A 43 29.06 -32.62 16.74
CA GLU A 43 28.41 -32.24 17.99
C GLU A 43 29.11 -32.87 19.19
N GLY A 44 29.06 -32.18 20.30
CA GLY A 44 29.47 -32.71 21.62
C GLY A 44 28.26 -33.01 22.50
N HIS A 45 28.26 -32.48 23.70
CA HIS A 45 27.10 -32.60 24.59
C HIS A 45 25.98 -31.68 24.06
N TRP A 46 24.71 -32.04 24.33
CA TRP A 46 23.53 -31.36 23.79
C TRP A 46 23.41 -29.85 24.09
N LEU A 47 24.16 -29.35 25.10
CA LEU A 47 24.28 -27.93 25.46
C LEU A 47 25.47 -27.24 24.81
N GLU A 48 26.30 -27.95 24.04
CA GLU A 48 27.50 -27.41 23.40
C GLU A 48 27.20 -27.00 21.97
N PRO A 49 28.06 -26.12 21.37
CA PRO A 49 27.90 -25.69 20.01
C PRO A 49 27.96 -26.86 19.01
N ILE A 50 27.10 -26.84 18.02
CA ILE A 50 27.11 -27.80 16.91
C ILE A 50 27.72 -27.18 15.67
N ALA A 51 28.64 -27.88 15.01
CA ALA A 51 29.15 -27.49 13.71
C ALA A 51 28.43 -28.26 12.61
N THR A 52 27.83 -27.57 11.64
CA THR A 52 27.12 -28.16 10.52
C THR A 52 27.79 -27.80 9.20
N LYS A 53 27.96 -28.79 8.33
CA LYS A 53 28.41 -28.59 6.94
C LYS A 53 27.21 -28.62 6.03
N CYS A 54 26.97 -27.55 5.33
CA CYS A 54 26.01 -27.49 4.22
C CYS A 54 26.75 -27.34 2.87
N ARG A 55 26.02 -27.16 1.78
CA ARG A 55 26.63 -26.93 0.46
C ARG A 55 27.43 -25.62 0.36
N LEU A 56 27.15 -24.67 1.25
CA LEU A 56 27.83 -23.37 1.31
C LEU A 56 29.08 -23.37 2.19
N GLY A 57 29.30 -24.44 2.97
CA GLY A 57 30.46 -24.55 3.85
C GLY A 57 30.09 -25.01 5.27
N TRP A 58 31.01 -24.81 6.21
CA TRP A 58 30.80 -25.13 7.62
C TRP A 58 30.25 -23.91 8.36
N THR A 59 29.27 -24.14 9.20
CA THR A 59 28.69 -23.14 10.12
C THR A 59 28.72 -23.68 11.56
N LEU A 60 28.89 -22.78 12.52
CA LEU A 60 28.83 -23.09 13.96
C LEU A 60 27.52 -22.50 14.53
N GLN A 61 26.77 -23.32 15.24
CA GLN A 61 25.50 -22.96 15.84
C GLN A 61 25.46 -23.38 17.32
N GLY A 62 24.73 -22.64 18.17
CA GLY A 62 24.55 -22.95 19.59
C GLY A 62 25.33 -22.05 20.53
N GLY A 63 24.94 -22.02 21.82
CA GLY A 63 25.47 -21.12 22.82
C GLY A 63 26.72 -21.66 23.54
N THR A 64 27.52 -20.75 24.10
CA THR A 64 28.73 -21.06 24.88
C THR A 64 28.54 -20.85 26.40
N THR A 65 27.37 -20.50 26.89
CA THR A 65 27.11 -20.13 28.29
C THR A 65 26.03 -20.94 28.96
N ASN A 66 26.22 -21.19 30.29
CA ASN A 66 25.38 -21.99 31.15
C ASN A 66 24.11 -21.28 31.67
N HIS A 67 23.64 -20.22 31.08
CA HIS A 67 22.42 -19.55 31.50
C HIS A 67 21.32 -19.77 30.49
N PHE A 68 20.25 -20.43 30.95
CA PHE A 68 18.97 -20.51 30.25
C PHE A 68 18.26 -19.15 30.35
N ASP A 69 18.49 -18.28 29.41
CA ASP A 69 17.51 -17.28 29.03
C ASP A 69 16.92 -17.72 27.69
N SER A 70 15.62 -17.87 27.65
CA SER A 70 14.84 -18.39 26.54
C SER A 70 14.73 -17.37 25.40
N GLN A 71 15.85 -17.04 24.77
CA GLN A 71 15.89 -16.29 23.53
C GLN A 71 16.65 -17.11 22.48
N LEU A 72 15.96 -17.40 21.40
CA LEU A 72 16.53 -17.97 20.17
C LEU A 72 17.62 -17.03 19.65
N LEU A 73 18.88 -17.29 19.97
CA LEU A 73 20.04 -16.54 19.51
C LEU A 73 20.58 -17.17 18.22
N ASN A 74 20.28 -16.57 17.10
CA ASN A 74 21.13 -16.67 15.93
C ASN A 74 22.35 -15.79 16.19
N ILE A 75 23.52 -16.39 16.46
CA ILE A 75 24.72 -15.63 16.82
C ILE A 75 25.37 -15.10 15.55
N HIS A 76 25.12 -13.84 15.24
CA HIS A 76 26.09 -12.98 14.59
C HIS A 76 26.95 -12.36 15.69
N ILE A 77 28.22 -12.68 15.75
CA ILE A 77 29.16 -12.00 16.65
C ILE A 77 29.62 -10.73 15.94
N CYS A 78 29.03 -9.62 16.32
CA CYS A 78 29.51 -8.28 15.97
C CYS A 78 29.56 -7.47 17.27
N ASP A 79 30.73 -6.93 17.60
CA ASP A 79 30.97 -6.15 18.80
C ASP A 79 30.66 -4.68 18.52
N CYS A 80 29.37 -4.28 18.64
CA CYS A 80 28.90 -2.89 18.48
C CYS A 80 27.62 -2.64 19.28
N GLU A 81 27.74 -2.34 20.55
CA GLU A 81 26.60 -2.10 21.46
C GLU A 81 25.62 -1.00 21.02
N LYS A 82 26.00 -0.03 20.22
CA LYS A 82 25.13 1.06 19.75
C LYS A 82 24.36 0.80 18.46
N LYS A 83 24.79 -0.16 17.62
CA LYS A 83 24.05 -0.56 16.41
C LYS A 83 23.01 -1.65 16.71
N TYR A 84 23.12 -2.36 17.84
CA TYR A 84 22.22 -3.45 18.21
C TYR A 84 20.84 -2.98 18.67
N GLU A 85 20.74 -1.84 19.34
CA GLU A 85 19.44 -1.31 19.74
C GLU A 85 18.60 -0.94 18.52
N ILE A 86 19.19 -0.31 17.51
CA ILE A 86 18.50 0.06 16.28
C ILE A 86 18.12 -1.19 15.48
N LEU A 87 19.01 -2.15 15.32
CA LEU A 87 18.75 -3.41 14.63
C LEU A 87 17.77 -4.30 15.40
N HIS A 88 17.80 -4.28 16.74
CA HIS A 88 16.87 -5.02 17.58
C HIS A 88 15.46 -4.43 17.52
N GLU A 89 15.33 -3.12 17.47
CA GLU A 89 14.04 -2.43 17.22
C GLU A 89 13.56 -2.68 15.80
N GLU A 90 14.42 -2.64 14.79
CA GLU A 90 14.09 -2.97 13.40
C GLU A 90 13.70 -4.45 13.22
N ILE A 91 14.34 -5.39 13.93
CA ILE A 91 13.99 -6.81 13.93
C ILE A 91 12.72 -7.05 14.76
N LYS A 92 12.52 -6.38 15.88
CA LYS A 92 11.24 -6.39 16.61
C LYS A 92 10.11 -5.83 15.77
N GLU A 93 10.32 -4.73 15.03
CA GLU A 93 9.37 -4.20 14.06
C GLU A 93 9.10 -5.17 12.90
N TYR A 94 10.10 -5.92 12.45
CA TYR A 94 9.97 -6.90 11.37
C TYR A 94 9.26 -8.19 11.81
N PHE A 95 9.47 -8.64 13.04
CA PHE A 95 8.86 -9.84 13.62
C PHE A 95 7.69 -9.54 14.55
N SER A 96 7.45 -8.29 14.93
CA SER A 96 6.17 -7.93 15.49
C SER A 96 5.11 -8.18 14.42
N LEU A 97 4.06 -8.91 14.77
CA LEU A 97 2.89 -9.13 13.90
C LEU A 97 2.11 -7.83 13.60
N GLU A 98 2.53 -6.73 14.15
CA GLU A 98 2.23 -5.41 13.62
C GLU A 98 2.85 -5.34 12.24
N MET A 99 2.02 -5.39 11.21
CA MET A 99 2.48 -5.04 9.86
C MET A 99 3.27 -3.75 10.03
N PRO A 100 4.55 -3.69 9.63
CA PRO A 100 5.26 -2.43 9.62
C PRO A 100 4.31 -1.47 8.94
N GLN A 101 3.99 -0.35 9.61
CA GLN A 101 3.49 0.79 8.85
C GLN A 101 4.45 0.83 7.70
N LYS A 102 3.98 0.45 6.51
CA LYS A 102 4.79 0.37 5.31
C LYS A 102 5.56 1.68 5.30
N ARG A 103 6.76 1.71 5.87
CA ARG A 103 7.79 2.61 5.41
C ARG A 103 7.90 2.14 3.98
N GLU A 104 7.19 2.81 3.12
CA GLU A 104 7.36 2.62 1.70
C GLU A 104 8.82 2.90 1.52
N LEU A 105 9.60 1.83 1.44
CA LEU A 105 11.00 1.93 1.06
C LEU A 105 10.91 2.63 -0.26
N MET A 106 11.28 3.92 -0.25
CA MET A 106 11.19 4.76 -1.43
C MET A 106 11.95 4.04 -2.53
N SER A 107 11.32 3.91 -3.68
CA SER A 107 11.98 3.26 -4.79
C SER A 107 13.27 4.01 -5.12
N PRO A 108 14.32 3.35 -5.64
CA PRO A 108 15.53 4.06 -6.07
C PRO A 108 15.23 5.22 -7.03
N GLN A 109 14.16 5.10 -7.82
CA GLN A 109 13.68 6.15 -8.72
C GLN A 109 13.12 7.35 -7.96
N ASP A 110 12.35 7.11 -6.89
CA ASP A 110 11.82 8.18 -6.04
C ASP A 110 12.91 8.89 -5.25
N CYS A 111 13.88 8.12 -4.74
CA CYS A 111 15.06 8.69 -4.09
C CYS A 111 15.83 9.62 -5.03
N ARG A 112 16.07 9.19 -6.29
CA ARG A 112 16.70 10.02 -7.31
C ARG A 112 15.86 11.26 -7.63
N ALA A 113 14.55 11.12 -7.80
CA ALA A 113 13.66 12.24 -8.05
C ALA A 113 13.75 13.30 -6.94
N LEU A 114 13.70 12.89 -5.67
CA LEU A 114 13.86 13.81 -4.54
C LEU A 114 15.26 14.42 -4.47
N GLN A 115 16.30 13.68 -4.83
CA GLN A 115 17.66 14.22 -4.89
C GLN A 115 17.75 15.33 -5.92
N ILE A 116 17.18 15.16 -7.13
CA ILE A 116 17.11 16.20 -8.15
C ILE A 116 16.30 17.41 -7.66
N LEU A 117 15.13 17.18 -7.05
CA LEU A 117 14.31 18.25 -6.49
C LEU A 117 15.05 19.06 -5.43
N ASN A 118 15.68 18.41 -4.47
CA ASN A 118 16.41 19.08 -3.38
C ASN A 118 17.65 19.84 -3.89
N SER A 119 18.29 19.37 -4.96
CA SER A 119 19.47 20.03 -5.52
C SER A 119 19.18 21.13 -6.52
N THR A 120 17.97 21.15 -7.10
CA THR A 120 17.63 22.07 -8.19
C THR A 120 16.54 23.08 -7.86
N CYS A 121 15.79 22.85 -6.76
CA CYS A 121 14.69 23.75 -6.37
C CYS A 121 15.25 25.02 -5.71
N GLU A 122 15.22 26.11 -6.46
CA GLU A 122 15.69 27.41 -6.01
C GLU A 122 14.61 28.47 -6.17
N LYS A 123 14.56 29.43 -5.25
CA LYS A 123 13.64 30.58 -5.36
C LYS A 123 14.33 31.74 -6.05
N ARG A 124 13.82 32.15 -7.22
CA ARG A 124 14.33 33.25 -8.02
C ARG A 124 13.20 34.23 -8.37
N GLU A 125 13.39 35.50 -8.10
CA GLU A 125 12.42 36.57 -8.45
C GLU A 125 10.97 36.28 -7.99
N GLY A 126 10.79 35.75 -6.79
CA GLY A 126 9.47 35.45 -6.23
C GLY A 126 8.79 34.17 -6.73
N ARG A 127 9.46 33.40 -7.62
CA ARG A 127 9.00 32.08 -8.09
C ARG A 127 10.05 31.01 -7.82
N TYR A 128 9.62 29.77 -7.79
CA TYR A 128 10.55 28.64 -7.75
C TYR A 128 10.94 28.21 -9.16
N GLU A 129 12.23 27.91 -9.31
CA GLU A 129 12.82 27.30 -10.51
C GLU A 129 13.29 25.89 -10.15
N VAL A 130 12.95 24.88 -10.96
CA VAL A 130 13.22 23.48 -10.70
C VAL A 130 13.68 22.76 -11.96
N GLY A 131 14.58 21.78 -11.82
CA GLY A 131 14.96 20.88 -12.91
C GLY A 131 13.88 19.83 -13.19
N LEU A 132 13.81 19.35 -14.44
CA LEU A 132 12.99 18.19 -14.79
C LEU A 132 13.60 16.93 -14.17
N LEU A 133 12.76 15.95 -13.83
CA LEU A 133 13.18 14.74 -13.13
C LEU A 133 13.72 13.69 -14.10
N TRP A 134 14.92 13.88 -14.62
CA TRP A 134 15.55 12.97 -15.57
C TRP A 134 15.89 11.61 -14.95
N LYS A 135 15.59 10.52 -15.69
CA LYS A 135 16.00 9.15 -15.30
C LYS A 135 17.53 9.00 -15.31
N HIS A 136 18.19 9.63 -16.30
CA HIS A 136 19.62 9.61 -16.50
C HIS A 136 20.11 11.01 -16.86
N ASP A 137 21.27 11.42 -16.35
CA ASP A 137 21.80 12.77 -16.58
C ASP A 137 22.33 12.93 -18.01
N ASP A 138 22.70 11.85 -18.66
CA ASP A 138 23.21 11.75 -20.04
C ASP A 138 22.13 11.28 -21.05
N ALA A 139 20.86 11.49 -20.73
CA ALA A 139 19.76 11.07 -21.60
C ALA A 139 19.83 11.72 -22.96
N LYS A 140 20.02 10.92 -24.02
CA LYS A 140 19.95 11.39 -25.41
C LYS A 140 18.54 11.18 -25.92
N LEU A 141 17.87 12.27 -26.28
CA LEU A 141 16.51 12.22 -26.79
C LEU A 141 16.53 12.02 -28.32
N PRO A 142 15.65 11.17 -28.87
CA PRO A 142 15.49 11.03 -30.32
C PRO A 142 14.91 12.31 -30.95
N ALA A 143 15.14 12.48 -32.24
CA ALA A 143 14.62 13.62 -32.97
C ALA A 143 13.08 13.61 -33.00
N SER A 144 12.46 14.69 -32.51
CA SER A 144 11.00 14.76 -32.35
C SER A 144 10.35 15.85 -33.20
N TYR A 145 11.14 16.69 -33.86
CA TYR A 145 10.67 17.84 -34.67
C TYR A 145 9.68 17.43 -35.79
N ASP A 146 10.01 16.42 -36.58
CA ASP A 146 9.17 16.00 -37.70
C ASP A 146 7.82 15.46 -37.27
N ASN A 147 7.78 14.73 -36.14
CA ASN A 147 6.52 14.27 -35.57
C ASN A 147 5.68 15.47 -35.07
N ALA A 148 6.29 16.36 -34.32
CA ALA A 148 5.62 17.56 -33.84
C ALA A 148 5.09 18.42 -35.02
N LEU A 149 5.86 18.55 -36.09
CA LEU A 149 5.46 19.28 -37.30
C LEU A 149 4.26 18.63 -38.01
N LYS A 150 4.25 17.31 -38.15
CA LYS A 150 3.10 16.58 -38.70
C LYS A 150 1.84 16.82 -37.87
N ARG A 151 1.94 16.71 -36.54
CA ARG A 151 0.84 16.94 -35.60
C ARG A 151 0.38 18.40 -35.66
N PHE A 152 1.29 19.35 -35.70
CA PHE A 152 1.02 20.77 -35.86
C PHE A 152 0.23 21.06 -37.14
N ARG A 153 0.68 20.53 -38.29
CA ARG A 153 -0.04 20.69 -39.56
C ARG A 153 -1.46 20.11 -39.53
N CYS A 154 -1.65 18.96 -38.85
CA CYS A 154 -2.98 18.40 -38.65
C CYS A 154 -3.88 19.32 -37.82
N MET A 155 -3.33 19.91 -36.76
CA MET A 155 -4.04 20.90 -35.93
C MET A 155 -4.41 22.13 -36.71
N GLN A 156 -3.48 22.71 -37.49
CA GLN A 156 -3.73 23.87 -38.32
C GLN A 156 -4.89 23.62 -39.32
N LYS A 157 -4.93 22.48 -39.98
CA LYS A 157 -6.06 22.09 -40.85
C LYS A 157 -7.40 22.05 -40.11
N LYS A 158 -7.40 21.71 -38.81
CA LYS A 158 -8.59 21.69 -37.96
C LYS A 158 -9.00 23.12 -37.59
N LEU A 159 -8.03 23.95 -37.21
CA LEU A 159 -8.24 25.37 -36.88
C LEU A 159 -8.77 26.18 -38.06
N ALA A 160 -8.26 25.96 -39.29
CA ALA A 160 -8.71 26.60 -40.50
C ALA A 160 -10.19 26.35 -40.85
N LYS A 161 -10.81 25.29 -40.27
CA LYS A 161 -12.24 24.98 -40.47
C LYS A 161 -13.15 25.64 -39.44
N ASP A 162 -12.59 26.15 -38.34
CA ASP A 162 -13.34 26.75 -37.23
C ASP A 162 -12.64 28.00 -36.74
N SER A 163 -13.10 29.14 -37.22
CA SER A 163 -12.51 30.48 -36.92
C SER A 163 -12.66 30.88 -35.44
N ASN A 164 -13.66 30.34 -34.71
CA ASN A 164 -13.80 30.60 -33.29
C ASN A 164 -12.76 29.82 -32.49
N LEU A 165 -12.61 28.52 -32.79
CA LEU A 165 -11.59 27.69 -32.20
C LEU A 165 -10.18 28.21 -32.45
N GLN A 166 -9.93 28.73 -33.66
CA GLN A 166 -8.69 29.37 -34.04
C GLN A 166 -8.40 30.59 -33.16
N ARG A 167 -9.37 31.51 -33.04
CA ARG A 167 -9.24 32.74 -32.23
C ARG A 167 -8.98 32.41 -30.76
N ASP A 168 -9.70 31.42 -30.23
CA ASP A 168 -9.54 31.02 -28.84
C ASP A 168 -8.17 30.36 -28.58
N MET A 169 -7.64 29.61 -29.54
CA MET A 169 -6.30 29.03 -29.47
C MET A 169 -5.22 30.12 -29.49
N HIS A 170 -5.33 31.15 -30.38
CA HIS A 170 -4.40 32.27 -30.37
C HIS A 170 -4.41 32.99 -29.04
N LYS A 171 -5.61 33.29 -28.49
CA LYS A 171 -5.73 33.89 -27.15
C LYS A 171 -5.03 33.09 -26.06
N GLN A 172 -5.11 31.78 -26.12
CA GLN A 172 -4.43 30.92 -25.11
C GLN A 172 -2.91 31.01 -25.23
N ILE A 173 -2.37 30.97 -26.46
CA ILE A 173 -0.91 31.08 -26.66
C ILE A 173 -0.42 32.51 -26.32
N ASP A 174 -1.14 33.55 -26.73
CA ASP A 174 -0.83 34.94 -26.39
C ASP A 174 -0.83 35.16 -24.87
N ASN A 175 -1.77 34.53 -24.15
CA ASN A 175 -1.82 34.59 -22.70
C ASN A 175 -0.62 33.88 -22.03
N LEU A 176 -0.13 32.78 -22.61
CA LEU A 176 1.10 32.13 -22.12
C LEU A 176 2.33 33.00 -22.32
N ILE A 177 2.41 33.66 -23.47
CA ILE A 177 3.53 34.56 -23.81
C ILE A 177 3.49 35.81 -22.93
N SER A 178 2.32 36.46 -22.82
CA SER A 178 2.16 37.69 -22.02
C SER A 178 2.44 37.50 -20.54
N LYS A 179 2.15 36.29 -20.00
CA LYS A 179 2.47 35.92 -18.61
C LYS A 179 3.92 35.44 -18.42
N GLY A 180 4.71 35.36 -19.49
CA GLY A 180 6.09 34.86 -19.43
C GLY A 180 6.20 33.36 -19.13
N TYR A 181 5.16 32.58 -19.46
CA TYR A 181 5.22 31.12 -19.35
C TYR A 181 5.84 30.46 -20.56
N ALA A 182 5.74 31.11 -21.70
CA ALA A 182 6.36 30.69 -22.95
C ALA A 182 7.03 31.88 -23.66
N ARG A 183 8.03 31.60 -24.46
CA ARG A 183 8.66 32.57 -25.35
C ARG A 183 9.07 31.93 -26.66
N ARG A 184 9.21 32.76 -27.68
CA ARG A 184 9.83 32.37 -28.95
C ARG A 184 11.34 32.22 -28.78
N LEU A 185 11.93 31.18 -29.37
CA LEU A 185 13.37 31.02 -29.44
C LEU A 185 13.97 31.92 -30.55
N THR A 186 15.15 32.46 -30.28
CA THR A 186 15.95 33.16 -31.29
C THR A 186 16.58 32.18 -32.27
N ALA A 187 17.01 32.64 -33.42
CA ALA A 187 17.69 31.81 -34.42
C ALA A 187 18.96 31.16 -33.85
N ASP A 188 19.69 31.88 -33.01
CA ASP A 188 20.92 31.37 -32.36
C ASP A 188 20.60 30.25 -31.34
N GLU A 189 19.51 30.36 -30.58
CA GLU A 189 19.08 29.35 -29.64
C GLU A 189 18.54 28.09 -30.33
N VAL A 190 17.88 28.25 -31.47
CA VAL A 190 17.42 27.13 -32.30
C VAL A 190 18.60 26.33 -32.86
N ASN A 191 19.66 27.01 -33.26
CA ASN A 191 20.83 26.40 -33.86
C ASN A 191 21.81 25.83 -32.82
N ARG A 192 21.66 26.15 -31.50
CA ARG A 192 22.42 25.56 -30.45
C ARG A 192 21.90 24.17 -30.17
N SER A 193 22.75 23.16 -30.30
CA SER A 193 22.46 21.78 -29.89
C SER A 193 22.23 21.74 -28.38
N SER A 194 21.13 21.18 -27.95
CA SER A 194 20.83 20.85 -26.56
C SER A 194 20.70 19.37 -26.44
N ASP A 195 21.32 18.75 -25.41
CA ASP A 195 21.21 17.32 -25.17
C ASP A 195 19.78 16.89 -24.84
N HIS A 196 18.98 17.82 -24.28
CA HIS A 196 17.59 17.59 -23.90
C HIS A 196 16.61 18.32 -24.83
N GLU A 197 16.76 18.20 -26.14
CA GLU A 197 15.87 18.81 -27.09
C GLU A 197 14.66 17.93 -27.40
N TRP A 198 13.44 18.45 -27.13
CA TRP A 198 12.20 17.76 -27.46
C TRP A 198 11.09 18.74 -27.88
N TYR A 199 10.38 18.37 -28.94
CA TYR A 199 9.24 19.13 -29.44
C TYR A 199 7.93 18.46 -29.04
N LEU A 200 7.18 19.11 -28.15
CA LEU A 200 5.89 18.66 -27.66
C LEU A 200 4.80 18.97 -28.67
N PRO A 201 4.07 18.00 -29.22
CA PRO A 201 2.85 18.29 -29.95
C PRO A 201 1.82 18.92 -29.01
N ILE A 202 1.15 19.96 -29.50
CA ILE A 202 0.06 20.63 -28.79
C ILE A 202 -1.28 20.25 -29.40
N PHE A 203 -2.29 20.07 -28.57
CA PHE A 203 -3.65 19.83 -29.01
C PHE A 203 -4.68 20.45 -28.07
N ILE A 204 -5.92 20.54 -28.54
CA ILE A 204 -7.00 21.20 -27.85
C ILE A 204 -7.99 20.16 -27.36
N THR A 205 -8.43 20.31 -26.12
CA THR A 205 -9.56 19.56 -25.56
C THR A 205 -10.68 20.52 -25.16
N LEU A 206 -11.90 20.16 -25.53
CA LEU A 206 -13.11 20.85 -25.09
C LEU A 206 -13.71 20.09 -23.92
N ASN A 207 -14.08 20.79 -22.86
CA ASN A 207 -14.78 20.17 -21.75
C ASN A 207 -16.29 20.12 -22.06
N PRO A 208 -16.91 18.92 -22.22
CA PRO A 208 -18.34 18.81 -22.53
C PRO A 208 -19.23 19.46 -21.46
N ASN A 209 -18.78 19.49 -20.19
CA ASN A 209 -19.54 20.04 -19.07
C ASN A 209 -19.34 21.56 -18.87
N LYS A 210 -18.41 22.18 -19.63
CA LYS A 210 -18.16 23.64 -19.61
C LYS A 210 -17.99 24.12 -21.04
N PRO A 211 -19.11 24.30 -21.78
CA PRO A 211 -19.07 24.80 -23.16
C PRO A 211 -18.29 26.10 -23.24
N GLY A 212 -17.39 26.23 -24.22
CA GLY A 212 -16.57 27.42 -24.42
C GLY A 212 -15.26 27.49 -23.64
N LYS A 213 -14.99 26.55 -22.70
CA LYS A 213 -13.69 26.48 -22.02
C LYS A 213 -12.74 25.56 -22.77
N LEU A 214 -11.80 26.13 -23.47
CA LEU A 214 -10.74 25.45 -24.19
C LEU A 214 -9.57 25.13 -23.24
N ARG A 215 -9.04 23.92 -23.34
CA ARG A 215 -7.80 23.50 -22.65
C ARG A 215 -6.73 23.17 -23.69
N LEU A 216 -5.59 23.85 -23.59
CA LEU A 216 -4.38 23.50 -24.32
C LEU A 216 -3.65 22.38 -23.58
N VAL A 217 -3.25 21.32 -24.29
CA VAL A 217 -2.55 20.18 -23.74
C VAL A 217 -1.27 19.93 -24.52
N TRP A 218 -0.16 19.72 -23.82
CA TRP A 218 1.12 19.29 -24.35
C TRP A 218 1.22 17.77 -24.28
N ASP A 219 1.46 17.11 -25.41
CA ASP A 219 1.50 15.65 -25.50
C ASP A 219 2.91 15.10 -25.25
N ALA A 220 3.30 15.01 -23.98
CA ALA A 220 4.58 14.43 -23.59
C ALA A 220 4.61 12.88 -23.70
N ALA A 221 3.47 12.25 -24.03
CA ALA A 221 3.36 10.82 -24.32
C ALA A 221 3.44 10.52 -25.82
N ALA A 222 3.50 11.54 -26.69
CA ALA A 222 3.65 11.37 -28.13
C ALA A 222 5.00 10.74 -28.45
N LYS A 223 4.98 9.62 -29.17
CA LYS A 223 6.20 8.88 -29.53
C LYS A 223 6.86 9.43 -30.79
N SER A 224 8.17 9.61 -30.74
CA SER A 224 9.08 9.80 -31.88
C SER A 224 10.15 8.71 -31.84
N ASP A 225 10.37 8.03 -32.94
CA ASP A 225 11.30 6.88 -33.02
C ASP A 225 11.10 5.83 -31.92
N GLY A 226 9.82 5.59 -31.57
CA GLY A 226 9.42 4.59 -30.59
C GLY A 226 9.44 5.04 -29.13
N ALA A 227 10.00 6.20 -28.79
CA ALA A 227 10.09 6.75 -27.44
C ALA A 227 9.29 8.05 -27.28
N ALA A 228 8.81 8.34 -26.09
CA ALA A 228 8.13 9.56 -25.67
C ALA A 228 8.96 10.33 -24.64
N LEU A 229 8.74 11.63 -24.46
CA LEU A 229 9.45 12.41 -23.44
C LEU A 229 9.27 11.80 -22.04
N ASN A 230 8.05 11.35 -21.72
CA ASN A 230 7.75 10.72 -20.43
C ASN A 230 8.53 9.40 -20.18
N ASP A 231 9.06 8.75 -21.22
CA ASP A 231 9.90 7.56 -21.06
C ASP A 231 11.28 7.90 -20.46
N PHE A 232 11.71 9.16 -20.58
CA PHE A 232 12.98 9.67 -20.03
C PHE A 232 12.84 10.39 -18.69
N LEU A 233 11.61 10.67 -18.26
CA LEU A 233 11.34 11.37 -17.01
C LEU A 233 10.86 10.41 -15.91
N LEU A 234 11.29 10.68 -14.67
CA LEU A 234 10.75 10.04 -13.46
C LEU A 234 9.40 10.68 -13.12
N CYS A 235 8.47 9.89 -12.60
CA CYS A 235 7.23 10.46 -12.04
C CYS A 235 7.49 11.15 -10.69
N GLY A 236 8.49 10.66 -9.94
CA GLY A 236 8.72 11.02 -8.56
C GLY A 236 7.74 10.35 -7.60
N PRO A 237 7.96 10.50 -6.29
CA PRO A 237 7.05 9.98 -5.28
C PRO A 237 5.66 10.61 -5.40
N ASP A 238 4.63 9.85 -5.03
CA ASP A 238 3.28 10.36 -4.94
C ASP A 238 3.13 11.26 -3.70
N LEU A 239 3.19 12.57 -3.91
CA LEU A 239 3.00 13.60 -2.90
C LEU A 239 1.55 14.10 -2.84
N LEU A 240 0.65 13.46 -3.57
CA LEU A 240 -0.76 13.82 -3.58
C LEU A 240 -1.45 13.35 -2.30
N ASN A 241 -2.14 14.25 -1.62
CA ASN A 241 -2.98 13.88 -0.50
C ASN A 241 -4.16 13.00 -0.95
N SER A 242 -4.52 12.03 -0.13
CA SER A 242 -5.72 11.24 -0.40
C SER A 242 -6.96 12.13 -0.38
N LEU A 243 -7.73 12.17 -1.48
CA LEU A 243 -8.97 12.94 -1.55
C LEU A 243 -9.95 12.56 -0.43
N VAL A 244 -10.05 11.26 -0.11
CA VAL A 244 -10.89 10.78 0.99
C VAL A 244 -10.44 11.38 2.31
N PHE A 245 -9.13 11.47 2.54
CA PHE A 245 -8.57 12.05 3.75
C PHE A 245 -8.90 13.56 3.84
N VAL A 246 -8.66 14.31 2.76
CA VAL A 246 -8.97 15.74 2.68
C VAL A 246 -10.46 16.01 2.93
N LEU A 247 -11.34 15.24 2.28
CA LEU A 247 -12.80 15.39 2.44
C LEU A 247 -13.30 14.99 3.85
N LEU A 248 -12.66 14.03 4.51
CA LEU A 248 -13.01 13.66 5.89
C LEU A 248 -12.56 14.77 6.87
N ALA A 249 -11.35 15.27 6.72
CA ALA A 249 -10.84 16.39 7.51
C ALA A 249 -11.70 17.64 7.34
N PHE A 250 -12.12 17.95 6.11
CA PHE A 250 -13.02 19.06 5.79
C PHE A 250 -14.38 19.03 6.53
N ARG A 251 -14.83 17.87 6.99
CA ARG A 251 -16.11 17.70 7.70
C ARG A 251 -16.01 17.89 9.20
N THR A 252 -14.84 18.23 9.73
CA THR A 252 -14.61 18.32 11.19
C THR A 252 -14.97 19.66 11.77
N GLY A 253 -14.77 20.76 11.05
CA GLY A 253 -15.08 22.11 11.48
C GLY A 253 -16.46 22.61 11.04
N GLN A 254 -16.94 23.66 11.66
CA GLN A 254 -18.25 24.28 11.39
C GLN A 254 -18.18 25.21 10.17
N PHE A 255 -17.09 25.95 10.00
CA PHE A 255 -16.89 26.93 8.94
C PHE A 255 -15.94 26.39 7.87
N ALA A 256 -16.46 26.20 6.68
CA ALA A 256 -15.76 25.67 5.52
C ALA A 256 -15.01 26.79 4.77
N ILE A 257 -13.82 26.46 4.26
CA ILE A 257 -13.02 27.34 3.41
C ILE A 257 -12.48 26.53 2.22
N CYS A 258 -12.75 27.01 1.02
CA CYS A 258 -12.19 26.41 -0.20
C CYS A 258 -11.58 27.49 -1.09
N GLY A 259 -10.56 27.13 -1.87
CA GLY A 259 -9.95 28.01 -2.87
C GLY A 259 -9.12 27.20 -3.86
N ASP A 260 -8.88 27.70 -5.08
CA ASP A 260 -8.03 27.05 -6.07
C ASP A 260 -6.77 27.85 -6.40
N ILE A 261 -5.64 27.19 -6.60
CA ILE A 261 -4.40 27.83 -7.04
C ILE A 261 -4.45 28.02 -8.55
N ALA A 262 -4.50 29.29 -8.97
CA ALA A 262 -4.55 29.64 -10.37
C ALA A 262 -3.30 29.16 -11.13
N GLU A 263 -3.50 28.33 -12.15
CA GLU A 263 -2.44 27.89 -13.06
C GLU A 263 -1.21 27.34 -12.32
N MET A 264 -1.42 26.55 -11.23
CA MET A 264 -0.40 26.08 -10.29
C MET A 264 0.90 25.63 -10.95
N PHE A 265 0.82 24.79 -11.98
CA PHE A 265 2.00 24.26 -12.69
C PHE A 265 2.78 25.37 -13.39
N HIS A 266 2.10 26.32 -14.03
CA HIS A 266 2.75 27.42 -14.76
C HIS A 266 3.41 28.47 -13.85
N GLN A 267 3.14 28.45 -12.54
CA GLN A 267 3.84 29.33 -11.59
C GLN A 267 5.27 28.87 -11.33
N ILE A 268 5.60 27.61 -11.62
CA ILE A 268 6.92 27.01 -11.38
C ILE A 268 7.75 27.14 -12.66
N ARG A 269 8.90 27.77 -12.56
CA ARG A 269 9.86 27.89 -13.68
C ARG A 269 10.65 26.62 -13.85
N VAL A 270 10.95 26.25 -15.08
CA VAL A 270 11.85 25.15 -15.43
C VAL A 270 13.24 25.75 -15.71
N ARG A 271 14.29 25.09 -15.21
CA ARG A 271 15.69 25.51 -15.43
C ARG A 271 15.99 25.66 -16.91
N GLU A 272 16.82 26.64 -17.24
CA GLU A 272 17.19 26.96 -18.64
C GLU A 272 17.70 25.72 -19.40
N MET A 273 18.51 24.89 -18.77
CA MET A 273 19.02 23.65 -19.38
C MET A 273 17.91 22.66 -19.77
N ASP A 274 16.84 22.60 -18.98
CA ASP A 274 15.76 21.62 -19.14
C ASP A 274 14.58 22.15 -19.97
N MET A 275 14.43 23.47 -20.10
CA MET A 275 13.29 24.04 -20.83
C MET A 275 13.25 23.62 -22.30
N HIS A 276 14.41 23.30 -22.91
CA HIS A 276 14.48 22.83 -24.29
C HIS A 276 13.78 21.48 -24.52
N ALA A 277 13.51 20.70 -23.47
CA ALA A 277 12.63 19.53 -23.53
C ALA A 277 11.14 19.87 -23.68
N GLN A 278 10.79 21.14 -23.58
CA GLN A 278 9.41 21.63 -23.69
C GLN A 278 9.26 22.63 -24.87
N ARG A 279 9.98 22.41 -26.00
CA ARG A 279 9.78 23.16 -27.23
C ARG A 279 8.45 22.80 -27.86
N PHE A 280 7.81 23.76 -28.58
CA PHE A 280 6.61 23.51 -29.35
C PHE A 280 6.57 24.41 -30.59
N LEU A 281 5.74 24.04 -31.55
CA LEU A 281 5.62 24.77 -32.84
C LEU A 281 4.37 25.60 -32.82
N TRP A 282 4.51 26.88 -33.24
CA TRP A 282 3.38 27.81 -33.35
C TRP A 282 3.58 28.86 -34.46
N HIS A 283 2.48 29.35 -35.01
CA HIS A 283 2.43 30.50 -35.94
C HIS A 283 1.69 31.67 -35.32
N GLU A 284 2.24 32.84 -35.42
CA GLU A 284 1.57 34.09 -35.03
C GLU A 284 0.47 34.47 -36.06
N ASN A 285 0.70 34.20 -37.36
CA ASN A 285 -0.25 34.43 -38.43
C ASN A 285 -0.60 33.14 -39.16
N CYS A 286 -1.91 32.89 -39.36
CA CYS A 286 -2.40 31.64 -39.97
C CYS A 286 -2.10 31.50 -41.49
N GLU A 287 -1.60 32.54 -42.14
CA GLU A 287 -1.32 32.54 -43.56
C GLU A 287 0.03 31.91 -43.94
N GLU A 288 0.95 31.77 -42.96
CA GLU A 288 2.27 31.17 -43.18
C GLU A 288 2.29 29.65 -42.84
N LEU A 289 1.77 28.85 -43.76
CA LEU A 289 1.70 27.38 -43.61
C LEU A 289 3.08 26.68 -43.65
N HIS A 290 4.18 27.36 -43.96
CA HIS A 290 5.39 26.67 -44.42
C HIS A 290 6.51 26.56 -43.39
N ASN A 291 6.67 27.50 -42.45
CA ASN A 291 7.72 27.43 -41.42
C ASN A 291 7.22 27.92 -40.06
N PRO A 292 6.73 27.00 -39.18
CA PRO A 292 6.35 27.43 -37.83
C PRO A 292 7.53 27.96 -37.06
N HIS A 293 7.27 28.97 -36.23
CA HIS A 293 8.23 29.42 -35.25
C HIS A 293 8.35 28.39 -34.08
N ILE A 294 9.54 28.34 -33.53
CA ILE A 294 9.83 27.46 -32.39
C ILE A 294 9.68 28.28 -31.11
N TYR A 295 8.81 27.81 -30.25
CA TYR A 295 8.59 28.35 -28.91
C TYR A 295 9.08 27.37 -27.86
N VAL A 296 9.31 27.85 -26.67
CA VAL A 296 9.70 27.05 -25.51
C VAL A 296 8.85 27.44 -24.31
N MET A 297 8.42 26.46 -23.55
CA MET A 297 7.81 26.67 -22.23
C MET A 297 8.92 26.91 -21.20
N GLN A 298 8.86 28.07 -20.55
CA GLN A 298 9.73 28.41 -19.42
C GLN A 298 9.17 27.96 -18.08
N ALA A 299 7.89 27.61 -18.08
CA ALA A 299 7.16 27.09 -16.93
C ALA A 299 6.88 25.59 -17.08
N LEU A 300 6.59 24.94 -15.97
CA LEU A 300 6.24 23.52 -15.93
C LEU A 300 4.95 23.26 -16.70
N THR A 301 4.97 22.28 -17.60
CA THR A 301 3.82 21.98 -18.48
C THR A 301 2.95 20.86 -17.94
N PHE A 302 1.65 20.96 -18.19
CA PHE A 302 0.74 19.84 -18.06
C PHE A 302 1.09 18.75 -19.08
N GLY A 303 1.11 17.47 -18.65
CA GLY A 303 1.36 16.33 -19.51
C GLY A 303 2.71 15.67 -19.31
N THR A 304 3.69 16.33 -18.70
CA THR A 304 4.92 15.69 -18.24
C THR A 304 4.65 14.88 -16.99
N SER A 305 5.21 13.66 -16.91
CA SER A 305 4.98 12.73 -15.80
C SER A 305 5.49 13.25 -14.45
N CYS A 306 6.48 14.11 -14.45
CA CYS A 306 7.09 14.70 -13.24
C CYS A 306 6.33 15.92 -12.70
N ALA A 307 5.47 16.57 -13.51
CA ALA A 307 4.86 17.85 -13.15
C ALA A 307 4.05 17.81 -11.83
N PRO A 308 3.22 16.78 -11.54
CA PRO A 308 2.48 16.74 -10.29
C PRO A 308 3.40 16.65 -9.06
N CYS A 309 4.43 15.80 -9.11
CA CYS A 309 5.39 15.68 -8.02
C CYS A 309 6.14 16.99 -7.77
N ILE A 310 6.63 17.66 -8.83
CA ILE A 310 7.33 18.95 -8.73
C ILE A 310 6.42 20.00 -8.09
N ALA A 311 5.16 20.11 -8.53
CA ALA A 311 4.23 21.12 -8.04
C ALA A 311 3.92 20.95 -6.55
N HIS A 312 3.65 19.74 -6.11
CA HIS A 312 3.41 19.45 -4.70
C HIS A 312 4.68 19.66 -3.84
N PHE A 313 5.84 19.25 -4.34
CA PHE A 313 7.11 19.46 -3.65
C PHE A 313 7.37 20.95 -3.43
N VAL A 314 7.24 21.79 -4.45
CA VAL A 314 7.43 23.24 -4.37
C VAL A 314 6.45 23.88 -3.38
N ARG A 315 5.18 23.48 -3.43
CA ARG A 315 4.15 23.92 -2.48
C ARG A 315 4.57 23.66 -1.04
N ASP A 316 5.01 22.42 -0.77
CA ASP A 316 5.34 21.96 0.58
C ASP A 316 6.65 22.60 1.08
N VAL A 317 7.67 22.72 0.22
CA VAL A 317 8.93 23.42 0.55
C VAL A 317 8.68 24.89 0.86
N ASN A 318 7.82 25.56 0.08
CA ASN A 318 7.46 26.95 0.37
C ASN A 318 6.75 27.07 1.70
N ALA A 319 5.78 26.22 1.99
CA ALA A 319 5.03 26.23 3.23
C ALA A 319 5.92 25.98 4.46
N GLU A 320 6.83 25.02 4.40
CA GLU A 320 7.70 24.62 5.52
C GLU A 320 8.54 25.78 6.06
N GLN A 321 8.86 26.80 5.23
CA GLN A 321 9.59 28.01 5.65
C GLN A 321 8.82 28.82 6.71
N TYR A 322 7.50 28.68 6.76
CA TYR A 322 6.60 29.43 7.65
C TYR A 322 6.12 28.60 8.86
N LYS A 323 6.68 27.42 9.08
CA LYS A 323 6.24 26.50 10.15
C LYS A 323 6.32 27.11 11.55
N ARG A 324 7.29 27.99 11.80
CA ARG A 324 7.46 28.65 13.10
C ARG A 324 6.47 29.81 13.32
N THR A 325 6.08 30.49 12.26
CA THR A 325 5.22 31.70 12.33
C THR A 325 3.75 31.38 12.14
N SER A 326 3.41 30.39 11.31
CA SER A 326 2.04 30.05 10.93
C SER A 326 1.84 28.53 10.86
N PRO A 327 2.05 27.78 11.97
CA PRO A 327 2.08 26.32 11.95
C PRO A 327 0.76 25.70 11.45
N ARG A 328 -0.40 26.28 11.82
CA ARG A 328 -1.71 25.79 11.37
C ARG A 328 -1.93 25.98 9.87
N ALA A 329 -1.49 27.12 9.32
CA ALA A 329 -1.58 27.36 7.88
C ALA A 329 -0.65 26.44 7.09
N VAL A 330 0.55 26.15 7.60
CA VAL A 330 1.48 25.18 6.99
C VAL A 330 0.89 23.79 6.99
N GLU A 331 0.32 23.35 8.12
CA GLU A 331 -0.38 22.06 8.18
C GLU A 331 -1.52 21.98 7.15
N ALA A 332 -2.33 23.04 7.06
CA ALA A 332 -3.42 23.12 6.09
C ALA A 332 -2.91 23.02 4.64
N ILE A 333 -1.83 23.73 4.31
CA ILE A 333 -1.23 23.69 2.98
C ILE A 333 -0.72 22.28 2.66
N GLN A 334 -0.04 21.63 3.59
CA GLN A 334 0.55 20.32 3.35
C GLN A 334 -0.48 19.19 3.34
N LYS A 335 -1.53 19.25 4.17
CA LYS A 335 -2.47 18.14 4.36
C LYS A 335 -3.85 18.33 3.72
N HIS A 336 -4.31 19.59 3.52
CA HIS A 336 -5.67 19.90 3.12
C HIS A 336 -5.76 20.46 1.68
N HIS A 337 -4.75 20.20 0.86
CA HIS A 337 -4.81 20.40 -0.59
C HIS A 337 -5.04 19.10 -1.34
N TYR A 338 -5.91 19.14 -2.34
CA TYR A 338 -6.02 18.12 -3.37
C TYR A 338 -5.67 18.73 -4.72
N VAL A 339 -4.46 18.48 -5.21
CA VAL A 339 -3.82 19.12 -6.37
C VAL A 339 -3.74 20.63 -6.15
N ASP A 340 -4.54 21.41 -6.86
CA ASP A 340 -4.65 22.88 -6.81
C ASP A 340 -5.77 23.39 -5.89
N ASP A 341 -6.70 22.51 -5.48
CA ASP A 341 -7.80 22.85 -4.60
C ASP A 341 -7.38 22.82 -3.12
N PHE A 342 -7.53 23.94 -2.42
CA PHE A 342 -7.45 24.05 -0.97
C PHE A 342 -8.84 23.81 -0.37
N ILE A 343 -8.96 22.91 0.60
CA ILE A 343 -10.23 22.49 1.19
C ILE A 343 -10.03 22.24 2.67
N ASP A 344 -10.49 23.16 3.53
CA ASP A 344 -10.34 23.06 5.00
C ASP A 344 -11.58 23.54 5.75
N SER A 345 -11.68 23.26 7.04
CA SER A 345 -12.72 23.76 7.92
C SER A 345 -12.18 24.01 9.32
N VAL A 346 -12.82 24.94 10.02
CA VAL A 346 -12.48 25.38 11.39
C VAL A 346 -13.75 25.63 12.20
N ASP A 347 -13.60 25.89 13.49
CA ASP A 347 -14.75 26.00 14.40
C ASP A 347 -15.34 27.39 14.49
N THR A 348 -14.58 28.47 14.14
CA THR A 348 -15.06 29.85 14.18
C THR A 348 -14.82 30.59 12.87
N GLU A 349 -15.58 31.69 12.65
CA GLU A 349 -15.43 32.54 11.45
C GLU A 349 -14.10 33.31 11.47
N GLU A 350 -13.64 33.72 12.66
CA GLU A 350 -12.37 34.40 12.84
C GLU A 350 -11.19 33.50 12.45
N GLU A 351 -11.20 32.25 12.92
CA GLU A 351 -10.18 31.27 12.52
C GLU A 351 -10.21 30.99 11.01
N ALA A 352 -11.43 30.94 10.43
CA ALA A 352 -11.57 30.72 8.99
C ALA A 352 -10.92 31.84 8.19
N LEU A 353 -11.18 33.08 8.57
CA LEU A 353 -10.61 34.26 7.92
C LEU A 353 -9.08 34.33 8.10
N GLU A 354 -8.61 34.14 9.32
CA GLU A 354 -7.17 34.15 9.62
C GLU A 354 -6.44 33.08 8.84
N LEU A 355 -6.94 31.83 8.84
CA LEU A 355 -6.36 30.72 8.10
C LEU A 355 -6.31 31.00 6.60
N ALA A 356 -7.40 31.50 6.00
CA ALA A 356 -7.46 31.81 4.59
C ALA A 356 -6.45 32.91 4.20
N LEU A 357 -6.31 33.96 5.02
CA LEU A 357 -5.35 35.03 4.81
C LEU A 357 -3.89 34.54 4.92
N GLN A 358 -3.58 33.71 5.93
CA GLN A 358 -2.26 33.13 6.12
C GLN A 358 -1.90 32.20 4.96
N VAL A 359 -2.82 31.29 4.55
CA VAL A 359 -2.63 30.40 3.41
C VAL A 359 -2.39 31.21 2.13
N LYS A 360 -3.18 32.26 1.87
CA LYS A 360 -3.00 33.14 0.73
C LYS A 360 -1.64 33.83 0.75
N ALA A 361 -1.21 34.35 1.89
CA ALA A 361 0.07 35.03 2.05
C ALA A 361 1.26 34.08 1.79
N ILE A 362 1.21 32.87 2.34
CA ILE A 362 2.25 31.85 2.14
C ILE A 362 2.33 31.42 0.67
N HIS A 363 1.20 31.17 0.03
CA HIS A 363 1.15 30.81 -1.40
C HIS A 363 1.70 31.94 -2.30
N ALA A 364 1.35 33.17 -2.02
CA ALA A 364 1.83 34.33 -2.76
C ALA A 364 3.37 34.44 -2.78
N GLN A 365 4.04 33.98 -1.73
CA GLN A 365 5.50 33.96 -1.66
C GLN A 365 6.14 32.98 -2.67
N ALA A 366 5.41 32.01 -3.17
CA ALA A 366 5.85 31.11 -4.26
C ALA A 366 5.31 31.51 -5.64
N GLY A 367 4.65 32.66 -5.74
CA GLY A 367 3.93 33.07 -6.94
C GLY A 367 2.60 32.36 -7.15
N PHE A 368 2.18 31.51 -6.21
CA PHE A 368 0.88 30.84 -6.27
C PHE A 368 -0.22 31.81 -5.88
N ASN A 369 -1.12 32.09 -6.82
CA ASN A 369 -2.29 32.94 -6.56
C ASN A 369 -3.50 32.07 -6.27
N ILE A 370 -3.92 31.96 -5.01
CA ILE A 370 -5.15 31.27 -4.64
C ILE A 370 -6.34 32.20 -4.81
N ARG A 371 -7.39 31.73 -5.46
CA ARG A 371 -8.60 32.48 -5.86
C ARG A 371 -9.84 31.60 -5.77
N ASN A 372 -10.98 32.13 -6.24
CA ASN A 372 -12.28 31.44 -6.24
C ASN A 372 -12.65 30.93 -4.84
N TRP A 373 -12.46 31.78 -3.83
CA TRP A 373 -12.77 31.46 -2.46
C TRP A 373 -14.26 31.12 -2.30
N ALA A 374 -14.55 30.03 -1.62
CA ALA A 374 -15.87 29.59 -1.23
C ALA A 374 -15.90 29.28 0.25
N SER A 375 -17.00 29.62 0.92
CA SER A 375 -17.27 29.33 2.33
C SER A 375 -18.76 29.20 2.55
N ASN A 376 -19.16 28.51 3.61
CA ASN A 376 -20.53 28.51 4.11
C ASN A 376 -20.84 29.76 4.98
N SER A 377 -19.84 30.62 5.24
CA SER A 377 -20.02 31.93 5.90
C SER A 377 -19.88 33.07 4.90
N SER A 378 -20.93 33.86 4.76
CA SER A 378 -20.90 35.11 3.98
C SER A 378 -20.04 36.22 4.63
N ALA A 379 -19.85 36.16 5.93
CA ALA A 379 -19.01 37.11 6.68
C ALA A 379 -17.52 36.88 6.33
N VAL A 380 -17.10 35.64 6.25
CA VAL A 380 -15.73 35.27 5.83
C VAL A 380 -15.48 35.71 4.40
N LEU A 381 -16.41 35.41 3.46
CA LEU A 381 -16.24 35.74 2.05
C LEU A 381 -16.12 37.24 1.78
N ARG A 382 -16.88 38.08 2.51
CA ARG A 382 -16.81 39.55 2.35
C ARG A 382 -15.45 40.15 2.71
N GLN A 383 -14.72 39.49 3.58
CA GLN A 383 -13.42 39.97 4.10
C GLN A 383 -12.23 39.39 3.32
N LEU A 384 -12.46 38.34 2.51
CA LEU A 384 -11.41 37.77 1.70
C LEU A 384 -11.18 38.61 0.43
N PRO A 385 -9.96 39.10 0.18
CA PRO A 385 -9.65 39.87 -1.00
C PRO A 385 -9.58 38.95 -2.24
N GLY A 386 -10.38 39.22 -3.24
CA GLY A 386 -10.43 38.51 -4.52
C GLY A 386 -11.86 38.39 -5.03
N GLU A 387 -12.04 37.94 -6.28
CA GLU A 387 -13.35 37.63 -6.83
C GLU A 387 -13.93 36.44 -6.05
N SER A 388 -14.76 36.72 -5.05
CA SER A 388 -15.64 35.73 -4.46
C SER A 388 -16.60 35.25 -5.55
N VAL A 389 -16.76 33.95 -5.70
CA VAL A 389 -17.81 33.41 -6.57
C VAL A 389 -19.14 33.87 -5.98
N GLU A 390 -19.79 34.82 -6.67
CA GLU A 390 -21.18 35.16 -6.37
C GLU A 390 -21.99 33.86 -6.32
N ASP A 391 -22.84 33.77 -5.27
CA ASP A 391 -23.87 32.78 -5.05
C ASP A 391 -24.07 31.77 -6.18
N GLN A 392 -23.23 30.80 -6.29
CA GLN A 392 -23.63 29.54 -6.91
C GLN A 392 -24.43 28.81 -5.82
N THR A 393 -25.76 29.06 -5.84
CA THR A 393 -26.72 28.14 -5.22
C THR A 393 -26.22 26.71 -5.39
N PRO A 394 -26.22 25.89 -4.31
CA PRO A 394 -25.82 24.50 -4.41
C PRO A 394 -26.53 23.90 -5.62
N LYS A 395 -25.80 23.52 -6.65
CA LYS A 395 -26.37 22.79 -7.77
C LYS A 395 -26.94 21.54 -7.17
N ASP A 396 -28.26 21.50 -7.26
CA ASP A 396 -29.10 20.39 -6.81
C ASP A 396 -28.45 19.07 -7.21
N LEU A 397 -27.94 18.33 -6.23
CA LEU A 397 -27.33 17.00 -6.41
C LEU A 397 -28.39 15.93 -6.73
N SER A 398 -29.63 16.35 -7.01
CA SER A 398 -30.75 15.47 -7.39
C SER A 398 -30.51 14.69 -8.69
N ASN A 399 -29.49 15.01 -9.47
CA ASN A 399 -29.13 14.30 -10.71
C ASN A 399 -27.98 13.29 -10.58
N ALA A 400 -27.65 12.83 -9.39
CA ALA A 400 -26.83 11.63 -9.21
C ALA A 400 -27.67 10.35 -9.39
N GLU A 401 -28.49 10.33 -10.43
CA GLU A 401 -29.09 9.09 -10.95
C GLU A 401 -28.01 8.35 -11.72
N LYS A 402 -27.60 7.24 -11.17
CA LYS A 402 -27.08 6.00 -11.74
C LYS A 402 -25.96 5.42 -10.92
N ILE A 403 -26.32 4.67 -9.89
CA ILE A 403 -25.43 3.62 -9.37
C ILE A 403 -26.22 2.32 -9.38
N LEU A 404 -25.70 1.39 -10.17
CA LEU A 404 -26.25 0.09 -10.51
C LEU A 404 -26.21 -0.89 -9.33
N ASP A 405 -27.19 -1.75 -9.28
CA ASP A 405 -27.51 -2.86 -8.42
C ASP A 405 -26.43 -3.94 -8.33
N ALA A 406 -26.18 -4.52 -7.13
CA ALA A 406 -25.63 -5.86 -7.04
C ALA A 406 -25.63 -6.51 -5.64
N GLY A 407 -26.29 -7.65 -5.50
CA GLY A 407 -26.17 -8.60 -4.38
C GLY A 407 -25.04 -9.61 -4.53
N GLU A 408 -24.95 -10.34 -5.65
CA GLU A 408 -23.85 -11.28 -5.98
C GLU A 408 -22.64 -10.59 -6.62
N TYR A 409 -22.72 -9.29 -6.92
CA TYR A 409 -21.82 -8.54 -7.76
C TYR A 409 -21.03 -7.45 -7.03
N ALA A 410 -21.30 -7.20 -5.75
CA ALA A 410 -20.58 -6.19 -4.97
C ALA A 410 -20.49 -6.54 -3.49
N TYR A 411 -19.51 -5.95 -2.82
CA TYR A 411 -19.38 -5.96 -1.37
C TYR A 411 -19.10 -4.55 -0.85
N ALA A 412 -19.62 -4.24 0.34
CA ALA A 412 -19.53 -2.89 0.91
C ALA A 412 -19.26 -2.90 2.40
N ALA A 413 -18.72 -1.78 2.88
CA ALA A 413 -18.57 -1.47 4.28
C ALA A 413 -18.96 -0.02 4.55
N ILE A 414 -19.59 0.24 5.70
CA ILE A 414 -20.01 1.58 6.13
C ILE A 414 -19.47 1.85 7.52
N CYS A 415 -19.03 3.07 7.74
CA CYS A 415 -18.55 3.57 9.01
C CYS A 415 -19.48 4.64 9.55
N TYR A 416 -20.01 4.44 10.74
CA TYR A 416 -20.81 5.41 11.48
C TYR A 416 -20.04 5.95 12.67
N MET A 417 -20.21 7.24 12.94
CA MET A 417 -19.79 7.85 14.21
C MET A 417 -20.99 7.90 15.15
N ARG A 418 -20.79 7.43 16.38
CA ARG A 418 -21.76 7.47 17.43
C ARG A 418 -21.28 8.42 18.53
N VAL A 419 -21.99 9.53 18.72
CA VAL A 419 -21.70 10.52 19.72
C VAL A 419 -22.73 10.43 20.85
N LYS A 420 -22.25 10.25 22.08
CA LYS A 420 -23.09 10.20 23.26
C LYS A 420 -22.91 11.48 24.04
N ASN A 421 -23.92 12.33 24.05
CA ASN A 421 -24.06 13.46 24.97
C ASN A 421 -24.80 12.99 26.23
N GLN A 422 -24.90 13.82 27.27
CA GLN A 422 -25.46 13.45 28.57
C GLN A 422 -26.80 12.70 28.49
N ASN A 423 -27.70 13.09 27.58
CA ASN A 423 -29.06 12.54 27.47
C ASN A 423 -29.40 11.96 26.06
N GLU A 424 -28.56 12.17 25.06
CA GLU A 424 -28.86 11.77 23.68
C GLU A 424 -27.71 11.04 23.04
N VAL A 425 -28.06 10.10 22.17
CA VAL A 425 -27.11 9.37 21.34
C VAL A 425 -27.42 9.69 19.90
N ASN A 426 -26.51 10.38 19.24
CA ASN A 426 -26.58 10.70 17.82
C ASN A 426 -25.66 9.80 17.02
N THR A 427 -26.13 9.33 15.88
CA THR A 427 -25.37 8.50 14.95
C THR A 427 -25.42 9.10 13.56
N ILE A 428 -24.29 9.19 12.90
CA ILE A 428 -24.18 9.76 11.57
C ILE A 428 -23.20 8.95 10.74
N ILE A 429 -23.49 8.81 9.44
CA ILE A 429 -22.58 8.19 8.49
C ILE A 429 -21.33 9.07 8.32
N VAL A 430 -20.15 8.46 8.45
CA VAL A 430 -18.87 9.14 8.19
C VAL A 430 -18.36 8.81 6.79
N ALA A 431 -18.32 7.54 6.45
CA ALA A 431 -17.85 7.08 5.16
C ALA A 431 -18.46 5.72 4.80
N ALA A 432 -18.59 5.48 3.52
CA ALA A 432 -18.96 4.18 2.97
C ALA A 432 -18.04 3.82 1.80
N LYS A 433 -17.77 2.54 1.61
CA LYS A 433 -17.00 2.04 0.48
C LYS A 433 -17.63 0.77 -0.06
N SER A 434 -18.00 0.80 -1.34
CA SER A 434 -18.43 -0.37 -2.08
C SER A 434 -17.44 -0.72 -3.18
N LYS A 435 -17.36 -1.99 -3.52
CA LYS A 435 -16.55 -2.50 -4.63
C LYS A 435 -17.33 -3.56 -5.38
N VAL A 436 -17.21 -3.54 -6.70
CA VAL A 436 -17.73 -4.60 -7.58
C VAL A 436 -16.96 -5.90 -7.29
N ALA A 437 -17.69 -7.02 -7.28
CA ALA A 437 -17.06 -8.32 -7.13
C ALA A 437 -16.14 -8.62 -8.33
N PRO A 438 -15.08 -9.42 -8.14
CA PRO A 438 -14.19 -9.80 -9.23
C PRO A 438 -14.96 -10.54 -10.36
N LEU A 439 -14.56 -10.32 -11.61
CA LEU A 439 -15.14 -11.01 -12.78
C LEU A 439 -15.03 -12.55 -12.66
N LYS A 440 -13.96 -13.05 -12.02
CA LYS A 440 -13.86 -14.45 -11.67
C LYS A 440 -14.72 -14.71 -10.44
N PRO A 441 -15.74 -15.60 -10.53
CA PRO A 441 -16.68 -15.84 -9.43
C PRO A 441 -15.96 -16.20 -8.12
N VAL A 442 -16.38 -15.55 -7.06
CA VAL A 442 -15.92 -15.75 -5.68
C VAL A 442 -17.14 -16.11 -4.85
N SER A 443 -17.02 -17.08 -3.92
CA SER A 443 -18.12 -17.48 -3.06
C SER A 443 -18.60 -16.33 -2.16
N ILE A 444 -19.88 -16.30 -1.84
CA ILE A 444 -20.49 -15.25 -0.99
C ILE A 444 -19.73 -15.08 0.33
N PRO A 445 -19.42 -16.13 1.11
CA PRO A 445 -18.67 -15.95 2.36
C PRO A 445 -17.29 -15.31 2.18
N ARG A 446 -16.63 -15.52 1.04
CA ARG A 446 -15.37 -14.85 0.72
C ARG A 446 -15.57 -13.38 0.37
N LEU A 447 -16.68 -13.00 -0.27
CA LEU A 447 -17.02 -11.60 -0.53
C LEU A 447 -17.37 -10.87 0.78
N GLU A 448 -18.11 -11.53 1.68
CA GLU A 448 -18.41 -11.02 3.03
C GLU A 448 -17.13 -10.80 3.86
N LEU A 449 -16.18 -11.74 3.79
CA LEU A 449 -14.86 -11.57 4.42
C LEU A 449 -14.10 -10.39 3.78
N GLN A 450 -14.23 -10.20 2.47
CA GLN A 450 -13.62 -9.06 1.78
C GLN A 450 -14.27 -7.73 2.20
N ALA A 451 -15.58 -7.74 2.49
CA ALA A 451 -16.28 -6.60 3.08
C ALA A 451 -15.73 -6.27 4.48
N ALA A 452 -15.48 -7.29 5.33
CA ALA A 452 -14.88 -7.09 6.64
C ALA A 452 -13.49 -6.45 6.55
N VAL A 453 -12.60 -6.94 5.67
CA VAL A 453 -11.29 -6.34 5.40
C VAL A 453 -11.43 -4.87 4.92
N THR A 454 -12.38 -4.63 4.01
CA THR A 454 -12.64 -3.26 3.51
C THR A 454 -13.12 -2.35 4.62
N GLY A 455 -13.95 -2.85 5.53
CA GLY A 455 -14.44 -2.11 6.70
C GLY A 455 -13.32 -1.73 7.66
N VAL A 456 -12.41 -2.65 7.96
CA VAL A 456 -11.26 -2.38 8.82
C VAL A 456 -10.35 -1.31 8.21
N ARG A 457 -10.03 -1.44 6.92
CA ARG A 457 -9.22 -0.44 6.21
C ARG A 457 -9.92 0.93 6.16
N LEU A 458 -11.23 0.95 5.92
CA LEU A 458 -12.03 2.18 5.90
C LEU A 458 -12.01 2.86 7.28
N ALA A 459 -12.28 2.13 8.34
CA ALA A 459 -12.28 2.65 9.70
C ALA A 459 -10.91 3.20 10.12
N ASN A 460 -9.83 2.50 9.79
CA ASN A 460 -8.46 2.98 10.07
C ASN A 460 -8.16 4.29 9.32
N ASN A 461 -8.60 4.41 8.06
CA ASN A 461 -8.45 5.66 7.30
C ASN A 461 -9.29 6.80 7.89
N VAL A 462 -10.52 6.51 8.31
CA VAL A 462 -11.40 7.48 8.99
C VAL A 462 -10.77 7.98 10.30
N MET A 463 -10.26 7.08 11.12
CA MET A 463 -9.61 7.46 12.39
C MET A 463 -8.38 8.33 12.19
N LYS A 464 -7.55 8.00 11.18
CA LYS A 464 -6.37 8.81 10.83
C LYS A 464 -6.76 10.21 10.32
N ALA A 465 -7.88 10.32 9.59
CA ALA A 465 -8.31 11.57 8.99
C ALA A 465 -9.00 12.50 9.98
N LEU A 466 -9.87 11.97 10.84
CA LEU A 466 -10.70 12.80 11.73
C LEU A 466 -9.94 13.38 12.93
N GLN A 467 -8.83 12.77 13.36
CA GLN A 467 -8.03 13.18 14.51
C GLN A 467 -8.84 13.45 15.81
N VAL A 468 -10.04 12.88 15.91
CA VAL A 468 -10.91 12.98 17.10
C VAL A 468 -10.67 11.80 18.03
N PRO A 469 -10.72 11.99 19.36
CA PRO A 469 -10.57 10.91 20.32
C PRO A 469 -11.72 9.90 20.20
N ILE A 470 -11.38 8.64 19.87
CA ILE A 470 -12.34 7.55 19.74
C ILE A 470 -12.22 6.65 20.95
N HIS A 471 -13.27 6.59 21.77
CA HIS A 471 -13.26 5.85 23.03
C HIS A 471 -13.54 4.34 22.85
N ALA A 472 -14.33 3.96 21.84
CA ALA A 472 -14.67 2.58 21.57
C ALA A 472 -14.93 2.32 20.08
N ARG A 473 -14.67 1.10 19.64
CA ARG A 473 -14.92 0.63 18.26
C ARG A 473 -15.80 -0.59 18.30
N PHE A 474 -16.76 -0.66 17.39
CA PHE A 474 -17.73 -1.74 17.29
C PHE A 474 -17.77 -2.26 15.87
N TRP A 475 -17.60 -3.54 15.71
CA TRP A 475 -17.61 -4.21 14.41
C TRP A 475 -18.85 -5.07 14.27
N ARG A 476 -19.52 -4.97 13.13
CA ARG A 476 -20.76 -5.72 12.88
C ARG A 476 -20.72 -6.38 11.51
N SER A 477 -21.20 -7.62 11.45
CA SER A 477 -21.41 -8.36 10.21
C SER A 477 -22.67 -9.20 10.35
N ASP A 478 -23.41 -9.35 9.28
CA ASP A 478 -24.54 -10.29 9.20
C ASP A 478 -24.12 -11.70 8.81
N SER A 479 -22.86 -11.86 8.35
CA SER A 479 -22.29 -13.16 8.02
C SER A 479 -21.85 -13.92 9.27
N LYS A 480 -22.63 -14.92 9.66
CA LYS A 480 -22.23 -15.86 10.71
C LYS A 480 -20.96 -16.62 10.36
N THR A 481 -20.74 -16.91 9.08
CA THR A 481 -19.53 -17.62 8.59
C THR A 481 -18.27 -16.81 8.83
N VAL A 482 -18.29 -15.51 8.48
CA VAL A 482 -17.15 -14.62 8.75
C VAL A 482 -16.88 -14.50 10.24
N LEU A 483 -17.91 -14.33 11.06
CA LEU A 483 -17.76 -14.26 12.52
C LEU A 483 -17.16 -15.53 13.13
N LYS A 484 -17.48 -16.72 12.59
CA LYS A 484 -16.84 -17.97 12.97
C LYS A 484 -15.36 -17.99 12.60
N TRP A 485 -15.04 -17.60 11.36
CA TRP A 485 -13.66 -17.55 10.89
C TRP A 485 -12.79 -16.63 11.74
N LEU A 486 -13.31 -15.46 12.13
CA LEU A 486 -12.61 -14.52 13.00
C LEU A 486 -12.37 -15.03 14.43
N ARG A 487 -13.14 -16.04 14.89
CA ARG A 487 -12.97 -16.69 16.21
C ARG A 487 -12.03 -17.89 16.19
N MET A 488 -11.51 -18.27 15.02
CA MET A 488 -10.61 -19.40 14.83
C MET A 488 -9.19 -18.91 14.52
N ASP A 489 -8.21 -19.79 14.75
CA ASP A 489 -6.83 -19.52 14.33
C ASP A 489 -6.76 -19.41 12.79
N PRO A 490 -6.26 -18.30 12.23
CA PRO A 490 -6.15 -18.09 10.80
C PRO A 490 -5.41 -19.23 10.08
N ARG A 491 -4.43 -19.86 10.73
CA ARG A 491 -3.60 -20.94 10.18
C ARG A 491 -4.40 -22.20 9.80
N ASN A 492 -5.60 -22.34 10.34
CA ASN A 492 -6.48 -23.47 10.03
C ASN A 492 -7.15 -23.36 8.65
N PHE A 493 -7.07 -22.20 8.00
CA PHE A 493 -7.75 -21.94 6.74
C PHE A 493 -6.84 -22.06 5.51
N LYS A 494 -7.47 -22.24 4.33
CA LYS A 494 -6.81 -22.08 3.04
C LYS A 494 -6.31 -20.65 2.88
N GLN A 495 -5.29 -20.48 2.05
CA GLN A 495 -4.53 -19.24 1.88
C GLN A 495 -5.40 -17.97 1.73
N TYR A 496 -6.48 -18.03 0.94
CA TYR A 496 -7.35 -16.88 0.72
C TYR A 496 -7.98 -16.35 2.02
N VAL A 497 -8.57 -17.25 2.81
CA VAL A 497 -9.23 -16.92 4.09
C VAL A 497 -8.19 -16.60 5.16
N MET A 498 -7.10 -17.38 5.21
CA MET A 498 -6.01 -17.22 6.17
C MET A 498 -5.47 -15.79 6.21
N HIS A 499 -5.06 -15.26 5.06
CA HIS A 499 -4.48 -13.92 5.00
C HIS A 499 -5.47 -12.81 5.36
N ARG A 500 -6.74 -12.96 4.98
CA ARG A 500 -7.76 -11.94 5.25
C ARG A 500 -8.24 -11.94 6.69
N VAL A 501 -8.41 -13.11 7.27
CA VAL A 501 -8.71 -13.25 8.71
C VAL A 501 -7.53 -12.72 9.52
N GLY A 502 -6.29 -13.04 9.13
CA GLY A 502 -5.08 -12.48 9.73
C GLY A 502 -5.10 -10.94 9.70
N GLU A 503 -5.29 -10.33 8.55
CA GLU A 503 -5.34 -8.87 8.39
C GLU A 503 -6.44 -8.20 9.26
N VAL A 504 -7.61 -8.81 9.36
CA VAL A 504 -8.68 -8.30 10.22
C VAL A 504 -8.27 -8.38 11.70
N LEU A 505 -7.67 -9.48 12.15
CA LEU A 505 -7.29 -9.70 13.54
C LEU A 505 -6.03 -8.95 13.97
N GLU A 506 -5.19 -8.52 13.03
CA GLU A 506 -4.07 -7.59 13.31
C GLU A 506 -4.56 -6.20 13.75
N ALA A 507 -5.70 -5.75 13.23
CA ALA A 507 -6.25 -4.43 13.50
C ALA A 507 -7.42 -4.42 14.50
N THR A 508 -7.99 -5.58 14.83
CA THR A 508 -9.20 -5.73 15.65
C THR A 508 -9.14 -6.98 16.52
N ASN A 509 -9.88 -7.00 17.65
CA ASN A 509 -10.05 -8.22 18.42
C ASN A 509 -11.26 -9.03 17.94
N ALA A 510 -11.16 -10.34 17.92
CA ALA A 510 -12.28 -11.22 17.54
C ALA A 510 -13.56 -10.99 18.37
N THR A 511 -13.40 -10.62 19.64
CA THR A 511 -14.49 -10.31 20.58
C THR A 511 -15.25 -9.04 20.24
N ASP A 512 -14.66 -8.10 19.50
CA ASP A 512 -15.29 -6.84 19.12
C ASP A 512 -16.27 -7.02 17.95
N TRP A 513 -16.18 -8.17 17.27
CA TRP A 513 -17.03 -8.52 16.14
C TRP A 513 -18.32 -9.21 16.60
N ASN A 514 -19.44 -8.58 16.30
CA ASN A 514 -20.75 -9.05 16.68
C ASN A 514 -21.68 -9.16 15.47
N TRP A 515 -22.69 -9.99 15.62
CA TRP A 515 -23.69 -10.21 14.59
C TRP A 515 -24.70 -9.07 14.52
N VAL A 516 -25.21 -8.81 13.31
CA VAL A 516 -26.33 -7.93 13.02
C VAL A 516 -27.32 -8.67 12.10
N PRO A 517 -28.64 -8.56 12.31
CA PRO A 517 -29.62 -9.09 11.34
C PRO A 517 -29.46 -8.43 9.98
N SER A 518 -29.50 -9.21 8.88
CA SER A 518 -29.31 -8.67 7.51
C SER A 518 -30.32 -7.56 7.18
N LYS A 519 -31.55 -7.62 7.67
CA LYS A 519 -32.55 -6.54 7.50
C LYS A 519 -32.16 -5.21 8.15
N LEU A 520 -31.24 -5.25 9.12
CA LEU A 520 -30.74 -4.09 9.85
C LEU A 520 -29.30 -3.74 9.42
N ASN A 521 -28.74 -4.45 8.44
CA ASN A 521 -27.40 -4.17 7.93
C ASN A 521 -27.45 -3.09 6.84
N PRO A 522 -27.03 -1.83 7.13
CA PRO A 522 -27.08 -0.77 6.14
C PRO A 522 -26.08 -0.97 4.98
N ALA A 523 -25.09 -1.85 5.11
CA ALA A 523 -24.17 -2.17 4.02
C ALA A 523 -24.89 -2.83 2.83
N ASP A 524 -26.02 -3.50 3.06
CA ASP A 524 -26.88 -4.05 2.01
C ASP A 524 -27.42 -2.95 1.08
N LEU A 525 -27.59 -1.73 1.58
CA LEU A 525 -28.04 -0.59 0.79
C LEU A 525 -26.98 -0.13 -0.22
N ALA A 526 -25.70 -0.36 0.08
CA ALA A 526 -24.58 -0.02 -0.81
C ALA A 526 -24.30 -1.09 -1.86
N THR A 527 -24.91 -2.27 -1.75
CA THR A 527 -24.74 -3.40 -2.68
C THR A 527 -26.01 -3.78 -3.44
N LYS A 528 -27.17 -3.28 -3.01
CA LYS A 528 -28.49 -3.56 -3.62
C LYS A 528 -29.14 -2.27 -4.09
N PHE A 529 -29.55 -2.23 -5.34
CA PHE A 529 -30.34 -1.12 -5.86
C PHE A 529 -31.81 -1.28 -5.44
N SER A 530 -32.35 -0.29 -4.73
CA SER A 530 -33.77 -0.19 -4.46
C SER A 530 -34.25 1.24 -4.64
N ARG A 531 -35.31 1.45 -5.45
CA ARG A 531 -35.93 2.77 -5.68
C ARG A 531 -36.64 3.36 -4.45
N GLN A 532 -36.86 2.57 -3.40
CA GLN A 532 -37.64 2.96 -2.20
C GLN A 532 -36.82 2.77 -0.91
N GLN A 533 -35.59 3.29 -0.85
CA GLN A 533 -34.79 3.18 0.37
C GLN A 533 -35.05 4.37 1.28
N SER A 534 -35.30 4.09 2.56
CA SER A 534 -35.34 5.09 3.62
C SER A 534 -33.94 5.71 3.76
N SER A 535 -33.82 6.99 3.42
CA SER A 535 -32.58 7.78 3.59
C SER A 535 -32.12 7.80 5.05
N ASP A 536 -33.00 7.54 5.99
CA ASP A 536 -32.75 7.60 7.43
C ASP A 536 -31.81 6.50 7.91
N ILE A 537 -32.04 5.22 7.52
CA ILE A 537 -31.14 4.11 7.88
C ILE A 537 -29.75 4.29 7.26
N TRP A 538 -29.69 4.88 6.07
CA TRP A 538 -28.40 5.18 5.42
C TRP A 538 -27.62 6.27 6.15
N LEU A 539 -28.27 7.38 6.52
CA LEU A 539 -27.64 8.53 7.13
C LEU A 539 -27.34 8.33 8.61
N HIS A 540 -28.24 7.71 9.34
CA HIS A 540 -28.18 7.59 10.80
C HIS A 540 -27.92 6.17 11.30
N GLY A 541 -27.88 5.19 10.40
CA GLY A 541 -27.71 3.79 10.76
C GLY A 541 -28.98 3.16 11.36
N PRO A 542 -28.93 1.87 11.71
CA PRO A 542 -30.07 1.19 12.32
C PRO A 542 -30.35 1.73 13.73
N LYS A 543 -31.62 1.78 14.10
CA LYS A 543 -32.12 2.36 15.37
C LYS A 543 -31.45 1.81 16.62
N PHE A 544 -31.00 0.56 16.64
CA PHE A 544 -30.33 -0.01 17.80
C PHE A 544 -29.02 0.72 18.17
N LEU A 545 -28.40 1.45 17.23
CA LEU A 545 -27.18 2.25 17.54
C LEU A 545 -27.45 3.40 18.51
N SER A 546 -28.72 3.86 18.63
CA SER A 546 -29.09 4.87 19.64
C SER A 546 -29.36 4.26 21.03
N PHE A 547 -29.49 2.93 21.14
CA PHE A 547 -29.76 2.24 22.41
C PHE A 547 -28.48 1.97 23.19
N ASN A 548 -28.61 1.49 24.44
CA ASN A 548 -27.47 1.01 25.19
C ASN A 548 -26.88 -0.21 24.53
N GLN A 549 -25.57 -0.42 24.68
CA GLN A 549 -24.86 -1.55 24.06
C GLN A 549 -25.36 -2.92 24.52
N THR A 550 -25.93 -3.01 25.72
CA THR A 550 -26.57 -4.22 26.25
C THR A 550 -27.74 -4.68 25.41
N ASP A 551 -28.45 -3.74 24.78
CA ASP A 551 -29.68 -3.96 24.03
C ASP A 551 -29.44 -4.16 22.53
N TRP A 552 -28.16 -4.16 22.13
CA TRP A 552 -27.80 -4.35 20.72
C TRP A 552 -27.95 -5.83 20.32
N PRO A 553 -28.29 -6.11 19.07
CA PRO A 553 -28.42 -7.48 18.57
C PRO A 553 -27.17 -8.30 18.84
N LYS A 554 -27.36 -9.50 19.40
CA LYS A 554 -26.32 -10.51 19.65
C LYS A 554 -26.75 -11.82 19.04
N CYS A 555 -25.81 -12.66 18.70
CA CYS A 555 -26.05 -14.03 18.30
C CYS A 555 -25.05 -14.92 19.02
N ASP A 556 -25.51 -15.64 20.01
CA ASP A 556 -24.67 -16.51 20.83
C ASP A 556 -24.34 -17.82 20.11
N ASP A 557 -25.26 -18.32 19.26
CA ASP A 557 -25.05 -19.50 18.45
C ASP A 557 -24.82 -19.12 16.97
N LEU A 558 -23.57 -19.24 16.57
CA LEU A 558 -23.17 -19.07 15.17
C LEU A 558 -23.36 -20.34 14.32
N GLY A 559 -23.72 -21.47 14.94
CA GLY A 559 -23.85 -22.80 14.32
C GLY A 559 -22.50 -23.48 13.99
N PRO A 560 -22.50 -24.66 13.36
CA PRO A 560 -21.29 -25.41 13.03
C PRO A 560 -20.43 -24.69 11.98
N VAL A 561 -19.12 -24.95 11.99
CA VAL A 561 -18.18 -24.39 11.01
C VAL A 561 -18.23 -25.23 9.73
N GLU A 562 -18.36 -24.57 8.58
CA GLU A 562 -18.26 -25.24 7.29
C GLU A 562 -16.81 -25.64 7.00
N HIS A 563 -16.60 -26.90 6.60
CA HIS A 563 -15.26 -27.47 6.38
C HIS A 563 -14.61 -27.06 5.04
N THR A 564 -15.35 -26.40 4.15
CA THR A 564 -14.90 -26.10 2.78
C THR A 564 -13.63 -25.24 2.70
N GLU A 565 -13.43 -24.34 3.64
CA GLU A 565 -12.27 -23.42 3.69
C GLU A 565 -11.16 -23.88 4.66
N LEU A 566 -11.37 -24.97 5.41
CA LEU A 566 -10.35 -25.50 6.29
C LEU A 566 -9.23 -26.18 5.50
N ARG A 567 -8.02 -26.10 6.01
CA ARG A 567 -6.88 -26.87 5.51
C ARG A 567 -7.06 -28.32 5.87
N HIS A 568 -7.08 -29.17 4.87
CA HIS A 568 -6.95 -30.61 5.08
C HIS A 568 -5.46 -30.95 5.05
N PHE A 569 -4.92 -31.40 6.18
CA PHE A 569 -3.61 -32.02 6.21
C PHE A 569 -3.77 -33.47 5.76
N THR A 570 -3.57 -33.74 4.49
CA THR A 570 -3.49 -35.10 3.97
C THR A 570 -2.05 -35.56 4.15
N PHE A 571 -1.87 -36.45 5.12
CA PHE A 571 -0.64 -37.25 5.18
C PHE A 571 -0.77 -38.32 4.09
N HIS A 572 -0.08 -38.14 2.97
CA HIS A 572 0.11 -39.22 2.00
C HIS A 572 1.06 -40.24 2.60
N ILE A 573 0.53 -41.30 3.16
CA ILE A 573 1.29 -42.52 3.39
C ILE A 573 1.36 -43.22 2.05
N THR A 574 2.42 -42.96 1.27
CA THR A 574 2.75 -43.77 0.10
C THR A 574 3.11 -45.15 0.62
N LYS A 575 2.29 -46.18 0.31
CA LYS A 575 2.71 -47.55 0.31
C LYS A 575 3.77 -47.70 -0.77
N GLY A 576 4.99 -47.27 -0.50
CA GLY A 576 6.14 -47.69 -1.26
C GLY A 576 6.46 -49.12 -0.83
N GLU A 577 6.64 -49.99 -1.76
CA GLU A 577 7.36 -51.25 -1.54
C GLU A 577 8.81 -50.90 -1.22
N THR A 578 9.06 -50.39 0.00
CA THR A 578 10.40 -50.13 0.49
C THR A 578 10.91 -51.42 1.13
N THR A 579 11.89 -52.01 0.49
CA THR A 579 12.78 -53.04 1.06
C THR A 579 13.69 -52.51 2.16
N GLN A 580 13.50 -51.26 2.62
CA GLN A 580 14.25 -50.66 3.74
C GLN A 580 13.48 -50.88 5.04
N PRO A 581 14.15 -51.27 6.12
CA PRO A 581 13.55 -51.47 7.44
C PRO A 581 12.97 -50.15 7.96
N LEU A 582 11.84 -50.21 8.67
CA LEU A 582 11.11 -49.07 9.23
C LEU A 582 11.98 -48.27 10.19
N ILE A 583 12.88 -48.96 10.89
CA ILE A 583 13.88 -48.41 11.79
C ILE A 583 15.20 -49.11 11.52
N ASP A 584 16.23 -48.37 11.21
CA ASP A 584 17.59 -48.88 11.05
C ASP A 584 18.13 -49.31 12.44
N ALA A 585 18.22 -50.62 12.65
CA ALA A 585 18.61 -51.22 13.92
C ALA A 585 20.08 -50.89 14.31
N ASP A 586 20.95 -50.65 13.30
CA ASP A 586 22.37 -50.36 13.51
C ASP A 586 22.62 -48.97 14.11
N ARG A 587 21.61 -48.14 14.14
CA ARG A 587 21.65 -46.81 14.79
C ARG A 587 21.52 -46.87 16.30
N PHE A 588 21.16 -48.03 16.87
CA PHE A 588 20.85 -48.16 18.29
C PHE A 588 21.92 -48.99 19.03
N SER A 589 22.49 -48.44 20.09
CA SER A 589 23.48 -49.08 20.93
C SER A 589 22.93 -50.16 21.85
N SER A 590 21.60 -50.32 21.96
CA SER A 590 20.96 -51.36 22.77
C SER A 590 19.56 -51.71 22.28
N TRP A 591 19.20 -52.99 22.41
CA TRP A 591 17.87 -53.53 22.13
C TRP A 591 16.76 -52.79 22.87
N ARG A 592 17.04 -52.36 24.11
CA ARG A 592 16.08 -51.60 24.92
C ARG A 592 15.74 -50.25 24.26
N ARG A 593 16.71 -49.49 23.76
CA ARG A 593 16.48 -48.23 23.07
C ARG A 593 15.72 -48.44 21.77
N LEU A 594 16.05 -49.45 20.97
CA LEU A 594 15.40 -49.78 19.73
C LEU A 594 13.90 -50.06 19.94
N TYR A 595 13.53 -51.01 20.81
CA TYR A 595 12.12 -51.33 20.99
C TYR A 595 11.32 -50.23 21.71
N LEU A 596 11.93 -49.40 22.56
CA LEU A 596 11.26 -48.23 23.14
C LEU A 596 10.98 -47.15 22.12
N THR A 597 11.90 -46.92 21.21
CA THR A 597 11.68 -46.00 20.07
C THR A 597 10.53 -46.49 19.18
N MET A 598 10.52 -47.77 18.84
CA MET A 598 9.42 -48.38 18.10
C MET A 598 8.09 -48.33 18.87
N ALA A 599 8.12 -48.49 20.19
CA ALA A 599 6.94 -48.37 21.05
C ALA A 599 6.36 -46.92 21.02
N MET A 600 7.23 -45.91 21.00
CA MET A 600 6.81 -44.51 20.85
C MET A 600 6.18 -44.23 19.47
N VAL A 601 6.73 -44.82 18.41
CA VAL A 601 6.14 -44.74 17.06
C VAL A 601 4.75 -45.38 17.03
N ILE A 602 4.60 -46.57 17.59
CA ILE A 602 3.30 -47.26 17.70
C ILE A 602 2.30 -46.44 18.52
N LEU A 603 2.72 -45.89 19.65
CA LEU A 603 1.87 -45.03 20.49
C LEU A 603 1.42 -43.76 19.69
N PHE A 604 2.31 -43.17 18.93
CA PHE A 604 1.99 -42.02 18.07
C PHE A 604 0.95 -42.37 17.01
N VAL A 605 1.12 -43.51 16.34
CA VAL A 605 0.16 -44.00 15.33
C VAL A 605 -1.21 -44.29 15.97
N GLU A 606 -1.23 -44.92 17.16
CA GLU A 606 -2.49 -45.15 17.88
C GLU A 606 -3.19 -43.88 18.34
N LYS A 607 -2.41 -42.87 18.79
CA LYS A 607 -2.97 -41.57 19.12
C LYS A 607 -3.53 -40.83 17.86
N LEU A 608 -2.93 -41.03 16.71
CA LEU A 608 -3.48 -40.51 15.46
C LEU A 608 -4.77 -41.21 15.05
N LYS A 609 -4.80 -42.56 15.14
CA LYS A 609 -6.00 -43.37 14.86
C LYS A 609 -7.16 -43.05 15.79
N SER A 610 -6.90 -42.94 17.09
CA SER A 610 -7.94 -42.64 18.09
C SER A 610 -8.56 -41.25 17.92
N LYS A 611 -7.78 -40.29 17.40
CA LYS A 611 -8.33 -38.97 17.00
C LYS A 611 -9.31 -39.06 15.81
N ILE A 612 -9.10 -40.05 14.94
CA ILE A 612 -9.97 -40.27 13.76
C ILE A 612 -11.20 -41.11 14.17
N GLU A 613 -11.01 -42.13 15.01
CA GLU A 613 -12.01 -43.15 15.38
C GLU A 613 -12.77 -42.81 16.67
N LYS A 614 -12.43 -41.74 17.39
CA LYS A 614 -12.99 -41.26 18.65
C LYS A 614 -12.93 -42.29 19.80
N GLU A 615 -11.93 -43.16 19.78
CA GLU A 615 -11.71 -44.14 20.85
C GLU A 615 -10.81 -43.61 21.99
N GLN A 616 -10.84 -44.28 23.14
CA GLN A 616 -10.03 -43.90 24.31
C GLN A 616 -8.51 -43.97 24.01
N ILE A 617 -7.80 -42.91 24.29
CA ILE A 617 -6.37 -42.74 23.99
C ILE A 617 -5.52 -43.35 25.11
N PRO A 618 -4.55 -44.23 24.81
CA PRO A 618 -3.56 -44.62 25.78
C PRO A 618 -2.74 -43.41 26.26
N THR A 619 -2.64 -43.21 27.55
CA THR A 619 -1.94 -42.10 28.17
C THR A 619 -0.41 -42.17 28.05
N GLY A 620 0.14 -43.37 27.75
CA GLY A 620 1.58 -43.57 27.64
C GLY A 620 1.96 -44.96 27.12
N VAL A 621 3.27 -45.24 27.06
CA VAL A 621 3.82 -46.53 26.65
C VAL A 621 3.49 -47.58 27.71
N CYS A 622 2.57 -48.47 27.41
CA CYS A 622 2.18 -49.59 28.29
C CYS A 622 2.80 -50.92 27.82
N GLY A 623 2.70 -51.98 28.66
CA GLY A 623 3.24 -53.29 28.36
C GLY A 623 2.74 -53.89 27.05
N LYS A 624 1.48 -53.63 26.64
CA LYS A 624 0.91 -54.09 25.37
C LYS A 624 1.62 -53.43 24.17
N ILE A 625 1.88 -52.11 24.24
CA ILE A 625 2.59 -51.38 23.19
C ILE A 625 4.04 -51.86 23.07
N ILE A 626 4.72 -52.08 24.18
CA ILE A 626 6.08 -52.65 24.22
C ILE A 626 6.12 -54.03 23.57
N HIS A 627 5.17 -54.90 23.90
CA HIS A 627 5.09 -56.22 23.30
C HIS A 627 4.89 -56.15 21.78
N ARG A 628 3.98 -55.29 21.31
CA ARG A 628 3.77 -55.07 19.87
C ARG A 628 5.00 -54.51 19.17
N ALA A 629 5.73 -53.60 19.79
CA ALA A 629 6.96 -53.06 19.27
C ALA A 629 8.03 -54.13 19.09
N LYS A 630 8.24 -54.95 20.09
CA LYS A 630 9.16 -56.11 20.04
C LYS A 630 8.76 -57.10 18.94
N SER A 631 7.47 -57.45 18.86
CA SER A 631 6.95 -58.36 17.84
C SER A 631 7.09 -57.81 16.41
N ALA A 632 6.88 -56.49 16.21
CA ALA A 632 7.05 -55.87 14.93
C ALA A 632 8.52 -55.90 14.46
N LEU A 633 9.47 -55.55 15.33
CA LEU A 633 10.90 -55.59 15.02
C LEU A 633 11.39 -57.01 14.72
N ILE A 634 10.95 -58.02 15.53
CA ILE A 634 11.31 -59.42 15.27
C ILE A 634 10.74 -59.89 13.94
N LYS A 635 9.48 -59.56 13.62
CA LYS A 635 8.87 -59.92 12.32
C LYS A 635 9.59 -59.26 11.15
N GLU A 636 10.05 -58.04 11.32
CA GLU A 636 10.80 -57.31 10.27
C GLU A 636 12.13 -58.00 9.96
N VAL A 637 12.90 -58.38 11.01
CA VAL A 637 14.15 -59.15 10.84
C VAL A 637 13.87 -60.53 10.26
N GLN A 638 12.82 -61.20 10.70
CA GLN A 638 12.44 -62.48 10.12
C GLN A 638 12.07 -62.41 8.64
N GLN A 639 11.40 -61.32 8.24
CA GLN A 639 11.05 -61.11 6.87
C GLN A 639 12.25 -60.74 5.97
N SER A 640 13.27 -60.04 6.53
CA SER A 640 14.48 -59.72 5.77
C SER A 640 15.44 -60.88 5.67
N GLU A 641 15.74 -61.57 6.78
CA GLU A 641 16.78 -62.61 6.85
C GLU A 641 16.28 -64.02 6.44
N TYR A 642 15.00 -64.31 6.74
CA TYR A 642 14.40 -65.64 6.49
C TYR A 642 13.25 -65.56 5.47
N ARG A 643 13.40 -64.74 4.48
CA ARG A 643 12.34 -64.47 3.49
C ARG A 643 11.89 -65.69 2.73
N GLN A 644 12.86 -66.61 2.39
CA GLN A 644 12.58 -67.81 1.62
C GLN A 644 11.84 -68.84 2.49
N GLU A 645 12.25 -69.01 3.74
CA GLU A 645 11.64 -69.91 4.70
C GLU A 645 10.21 -69.46 5.07
N VAL A 646 9.97 -68.16 5.24
CA VAL A 646 8.64 -67.60 5.50
C VAL A 646 7.71 -67.77 4.31
N ILE A 647 8.22 -67.74 3.09
CA ILE A 647 7.43 -68.02 1.88
C ILE A 647 7.06 -69.50 1.86
N ASN A 648 8.03 -70.40 2.13
CA ASN A 648 7.84 -71.85 2.14
C ASN A 648 6.89 -72.34 3.25
N LEU A 649 6.76 -71.59 4.36
CA LEU A 649 5.82 -71.88 5.45
C LEU A 649 4.40 -71.36 5.17
N LYS A 650 4.20 -70.51 4.18
CA LYS A 650 2.90 -69.98 3.75
C LYS A 650 2.26 -70.74 2.61
N CYS A 651 3.03 -71.62 1.93
CA CYS A 651 2.54 -72.63 0.99
C CYS A 651 2.23 -73.92 1.72
#